data_ffbbd06fcf6df19075712b5aa338d904
#
_entry.id   ffbbd06fcf6df19075712b5aa338d904
#
_cell.length_a   1.000
_cell.length_b   1.000
_cell.length_c   1.000
_cell.angle_alpha   90.00
_cell.angle_beta   90.00
_cell.angle_gamma   90.00
#
_symmetry.space_group_name_H-M   'P 1'
#
loop_
_entity.id
_entity.type
_entity.pdbx_description
1 polymer ?
#
loop_
_entity_poly.entity_id
_entity_poly.type
_entity_poly.pdbx_seq_one_letter_code
_entity_poly.pdbx_strand_id
1 'polypeptide(L)'
;LYGFYDVRRSQYSNIFRQGSFGFELLSIEWDFRVNGYVPSQKQQRVDSLNTAYVSGNNIVMRAGEERAYWGTDFEVGRLLKTFPESNLDADLRGYVGGYYFDNSAPGFKEITGPRARVEYRMFDLPWLGNGSRVVLAGQYQYDEVRGSQGTGLLTVRIPLPGNGDSQKLSRFQRRMVNPIVRDLDIVLNQVRGPEECAKLQLTGQELKDLTFIDADTVNAEAVFSAAGTDSVVLFDGSKGTINTSTGYVFNDGQLALAGGNSVNVVGCNSGAVARFSYGAQPTVNGSLTSIDVFTMADRSSIVGMNITGGENGIYGNNLSGFTINRNTISGADEDGVHLDGDINGTITDNTFTGNGVTGYNDGLEVQNFTGGTISGNVSRNNGYGYYIENDISGGTISNNIAENNLYDGFYITKMSGGSITGNTSKNNGNDGFYFDDVMTGGVFSDNIASNNDEFGFNFDGVNGGTISGNQALDNAYAGFAFYDDINGGTISGNIAERNDDGFYFDEDINGGTITGNIASNNRYDGFYFRDEISGGTFSNNIATDNGDDGFDFDDFDGGTISNNIATGNGVNGIAFYGEVSGGTFSGNTATGNQDNGIKFGDTVSGGTISNNLASGNVDDGFDFEDITGGFITANTATGNQDVGFDFDDIVSGGTISNNIASGNQGYGFDFIAPIQGGTISNNTASSNSKSGYFVNIFGGGNTASFTNNSAIDNALKGYDVRTGAPQSGVGTNTGSGNASDNNY
;
A
#
# COMPACT_ATOMS: atom_id res chain seq x y z
N LEU A 1 26.37 37.59 -43.19
CA LEU A 1 25.90 36.21 -42.95
C LEU A 1 26.05 35.89 -41.46
N TYR A 2 25.02 35.26 -40.90
CA TYR A 2 25.01 34.90 -39.49
C TYR A 2 24.21 33.61 -39.26
N GLY A 3 24.41 32.99 -38.12
CA GLY A 3 23.65 31.84 -37.64
C GLY A 3 23.43 31.92 -36.15
N PHE A 4 22.28 31.43 -35.70
CA PHE A 4 21.90 31.38 -34.28
C PHE A 4 21.25 30.05 -33.94
N TYR A 5 21.19 29.78 -32.64
CA TYR A 5 20.45 28.67 -32.10
C TYR A 5 19.48 29.22 -31.05
N ASP A 6 18.20 28.98 -31.27
CA ASP A 6 17.13 29.52 -30.45
C ASP A 6 16.46 28.40 -29.68
N VAL A 7 16.04 28.70 -28.44
CA VAL A 7 15.29 27.77 -27.56
C VAL A 7 14.06 28.49 -27.04
N ARG A 8 12.90 27.87 -27.20
CA ARG A 8 11.64 28.37 -26.67
C ARG A 8 10.96 27.32 -25.81
N ARG A 9 10.45 27.74 -24.66
CA ARG A 9 9.48 26.98 -23.86
C ARG A 9 8.09 27.52 -24.17
N SER A 10 7.19 26.63 -24.61
CA SER A 10 5.81 27.01 -24.94
C SER A 10 4.94 27.15 -23.68
N GLN A 11 3.71 27.63 -23.85
CA GLN A 11 2.71 27.67 -22.75
C GLN A 11 2.32 26.30 -22.21
N TYR A 12 2.57 25.22 -22.96
CA TYR A 12 2.37 23.83 -22.55
C TYR A 12 3.62 23.19 -21.96
N SER A 13 4.63 24.02 -21.64
CA SER A 13 5.92 23.56 -21.10
C SER A 13 6.78 22.74 -22.06
N ASN A 14 6.41 22.63 -23.32
CA ASN A 14 7.22 22.00 -24.34
C ASN A 14 8.43 22.85 -24.70
N ILE A 15 9.57 22.20 -24.93
CA ILE A 15 10.80 22.89 -25.31
C ILE A 15 11.07 22.65 -26.78
N PHE A 16 11.09 23.73 -27.57
CA PHE A 16 11.46 23.73 -28.98
C PHE A 16 12.82 24.36 -29.17
N ARG A 17 13.52 23.89 -30.20
CA ARG A 17 14.86 24.34 -30.55
C ARG A 17 14.92 24.57 -32.05
N GLN A 18 15.60 25.65 -32.47
CA GLN A 18 15.63 26.08 -33.87
C GLN A 18 17.01 26.59 -34.22
N GLY A 19 17.52 26.18 -35.37
CA GLY A 19 18.60 26.86 -36.05
C GLY A 19 18.04 27.98 -36.91
N SER A 20 18.62 29.18 -36.78
CA SER A 20 18.28 30.30 -37.69
C SER A 20 19.54 30.80 -38.38
N PHE A 21 19.40 31.19 -39.65
CA PHE A 21 20.49 31.75 -40.44
C PHE A 21 19.96 32.89 -41.29
N GLY A 22 20.81 33.87 -41.60
CA GLY A 22 20.36 35.00 -42.39
C GLY A 22 21.49 35.74 -43.10
N PHE A 23 21.05 36.55 -44.01
CA PHE A 23 21.88 37.41 -44.82
C PHE A 23 21.32 38.84 -44.77
N GLU A 24 22.22 39.80 -44.52
CA GLU A 24 21.90 41.24 -44.58
C GLU A 24 22.83 41.94 -45.55
N LEU A 25 22.27 42.81 -46.34
CA LEU A 25 22.99 43.77 -47.17
C LEU A 25 22.53 45.18 -46.77
N LEU A 26 23.42 45.91 -46.09
CA LEU A 26 23.08 47.20 -45.47
C LEU A 26 23.90 48.29 -46.14
N SER A 27 23.24 49.26 -46.78
CA SER A 27 23.83 50.46 -47.29
C SER A 27 23.46 51.70 -46.45
N ILE A 28 23.93 52.87 -46.85
CA ILE A 28 23.51 54.11 -46.18
C ILE A 28 22.01 54.36 -46.33
N GLU A 29 21.44 54.07 -47.52
CA GLU A 29 20.05 54.36 -47.83
C GLU A 29 19.15 53.15 -47.76
N TRP A 30 19.64 51.98 -48.20
CA TRP A 30 18.84 50.79 -48.37
C TRP A 30 19.33 49.65 -47.48
N ASP A 31 18.38 48.84 -46.99
CA ASP A 31 18.59 47.62 -46.25
C ASP A 31 17.85 46.46 -46.93
N PHE A 32 18.49 45.32 -47.08
CA PHE A 32 17.89 44.08 -47.53
C PHE A 32 18.23 43.00 -46.54
N ARG A 33 17.21 42.25 -46.08
CA ARG A 33 17.36 41.15 -45.11
C ARG A 33 16.57 39.95 -45.55
N VAL A 34 17.14 38.78 -45.38
CA VAL A 34 16.48 37.49 -45.53
C VAL A 34 16.92 36.58 -44.44
N ASN A 35 15.99 35.96 -43.75
CA ASN A 35 16.23 34.98 -42.67
C ASN A 35 15.57 33.66 -43.01
N GLY A 36 16.19 32.55 -42.56
CA GLY A 36 15.67 31.21 -42.61
C GLY A 36 15.67 30.56 -41.23
N TYR A 37 14.67 29.76 -40.96
CA TYR A 37 14.40 29.16 -39.67
C TYR A 37 14.12 27.68 -39.84
N VAL A 38 14.89 26.82 -39.12
CA VAL A 38 14.77 25.36 -39.23
C VAL A 38 14.67 24.76 -37.81
N PRO A 39 13.50 24.33 -37.36
CA PRO A 39 13.35 23.69 -36.06
C PRO A 39 14.00 22.31 -36.08
N SER A 40 14.76 21.99 -35.01
CA SER A 40 15.33 20.67 -34.80
C SER A 40 14.32 19.69 -34.16
N GLN A 41 13.38 20.22 -33.37
CA GLN A 41 12.22 19.50 -32.89
C GLN A 41 10.95 20.05 -33.53
N LYS A 42 10.27 19.19 -34.29
CA LYS A 42 9.13 19.63 -35.11
C LYS A 42 7.79 19.44 -34.44
N GLN A 43 7.68 18.49 -33.47
CA GLN A 43 6.42 18.08 -32.88
C GLN A 43 6.59 17.72 -31.40
N GLN A 44 5.64 18.12 -30.57
CA GLN A 44 5.50 17.74 -29.17
C GLN A 44 4.01 17.46 -28.88
N ARG A 45 3.74 16.50 -27.95
CA ARG A 45 2.37 16.23 -27.51
C ARG A 45 1.88 17.32 -26.57
N VAL A 46 0.55 17.53 -26.59
CA VAL A 46 -0.14 18.44 -25.67
C VAL A 46 -1.36 17.72 -25.11
N ASP A 47 -1.18 17.04 -23.99
CA ASP A 47 -2.21 16.16 -23.42
C ASP A 47 -3.51 16.90 -23.05
N SER A 48 -3.41 18.16 -22.66
CA SER A 48 -4.58 19.00 -22.35
C SER A 48 -5.47 19.32 -23.57
N LEU A 49 -5.00 19.05 -24.77
CA LEU A 49 -5.77 19.20 -26.02
C LEU A 49 -6.34 17.89 -26.54
N ASN A 50 -5.99 16.74 -25.90
CA ASN A 50 -6.56 15.46 -26.28
C ASN A 50 -8.07 15.48 -26.09
N THR A 51 -8.81 14.95 -27.05
CA THR A 51 -10.27 14.87 -27.00
C THR A 51 -10.76 13.54 -27.51
N ALA A 52 -11.80 13.02 -26.87
CA ALA A 52 -12.52 11.84 -27.32
C ALA A 52 -14.02 12.19 -27.43
N TYR A 53 -14.67 11.68 -28.45
CA TYR A 53 -16.10 11.93 -28.72
C TYR A 53 -16.69 10.86 -29.64
N VAL A 54 -18.00 10.81 -29.70
CA VAL A 54 -18.74 9.93 -30.62
C VAL A 54 -18.69 10.52 -32.01
N SER A 55 -18.26 9.73 -33.00
CA SER A 55 -18.25 10.07 -34.42
C SER A 55 -18.86 8.92 -35.24
N GLY A 56 -20.05 9.13 -35.75
CA GLY A 56 -20.84 8.05 -36.35
C GLY A 56 -21.16 6.98 -35.33
N ASN A 57 -20.74 5.74 -35.58
CA ASN A 57 -20.97 4.56 -34.73
C ASN A 57 -19.71 4.16 -33.94
N ASN A 58 -18.77 5.09 -33.73
CA ASN A 58 -17.52 4.82 -33.01
C ASN A 58 -17.22 5.93 -32.01
N ILE A 59 -16.45 5.62 -30.99
CA ILE A 59 -15.74 6.62 -30.20
C ILE A 59 -14.38 6.81 -30.85
N VAL A 60 -14.09 8.07 -31.21
CA VAL A 60 -12.83 8.46 -31.83
C VAL A 60 -12.08 9.41 -30.93
N MET A 61 -10.77 9.47 -31.14
CA MET A 61 -9.87 10.34 -30.44
C MET A 61 -9.12 11.27 -31.38
N ARG A 62 -8.79 12.47 -30.89
CA ARG A 62 -7.81 13.36 -31.49
C ARG A 62 -6.74 13.72 -30.48
N ALA A 63 -5.51 13.37 -30.77
CA ALA A 63 -4.37 13.73 -29.93
C ALA A 63 -4.01 15.22 -30.14
N GLY A 64 -3.80 15.92 -29.04
CA GLY A 64 -3.29 17.29 -29.09
C GLY A 64 -1.80 17.32 -29.42
N GLU A 65 -1.43 18.21 -30.32
CA GLU A 65 -0.03 18.39 -30.69
C GLU A 65 0.33 19.87 -30.91
N GLU A 66 1.54 20.19 -30.57
CA GLU A 66 2.16 21.49 -30.82
C GLU A 66 3.35 21.29 -31.77
N ARG A 67 3.42 22.10 -32.81
CA ARG A 67 4.48 22.00 -33.83
C ARG A 67 5.19 23.31 -34.02
N ALA A 68 6.50 23.20 -34.23
CA ALA A 68 7.34 24.28 -34.66
C ALA A 68 7.36 24.32 -36.20
N TYR A 69 7.32 25.54 -36.75
CA TYR A 69 7.30 25.81 -38.17
C TYR A 69 8.71 26.11 -38.66
N TRP A 70 9.12 25.53 -39.78
CA TRP A 70 10.21 26.03 -40.57
C TRP A 70 9.73 27.25 -41.38
N GLY A 71 10.60 28.19 -41.72
CA GLY A 71 10.13 29.34 -42.45
C GLY A 71 11.24 30.28 -42.90
N THR A 72 10.81 31.34 -43.52
CA THR A 72 11.67 32.43 -44.00
C THR A 72 10.95 33.75 -43.81
N ASP A 73 11.71 34.81 -43.56
CA ASP A 73 11.24 36.18 -43.70
C ASP A 73 12.18 37.01 -44.56
N PHE A 74 11.65 38.05 -45.15
CA PHE A 74 12.44 39.05 -45.86
C PHE A 74 11.96 40.45 -45.52
N GLU A 75 12.88 41.41 -45.57
CA GLU A 75 12.60 42.81 -45.29
C GLU A 75 13.44 43.72 -46.18
N VAL A 76 12.78 44.75 -46.76
CA VAL A 76 13.44 45.84 -47.49
C VAL A 76 13.21 47.12 -46.71
N GLY A 77 14.27 47.83 -46.40
CA GLY A 77 14.24 49.07 -45.63
C GLY A 77 14.83 50.25 -46.41
N ARG A 78 14.31 51.43 -46.14
CA ARG A 78 14.83 52.68 -46.72
C ARG A 78 14.98 53.76 -45.65
N LEU A 79 16.05 54.56 -45.78
CA LEU A 79 16.21 55.79 -45.03
C LEU A 79 15.16 56.80 -45.48
N LEU A 80 14.25 57.20 -44.58
CA LEU A 80 13.18 58.13 -44.86
C LEU A 80 13.59 59.58 -44.61
N LYS A 81 14.29 59.80 -43.49
CA LYS A 81 14.72 61.16 -43.12
C LYS A 81 15.94 61.13 -42.19
N THR A 82 16.82 62.12 -42.33
CA THR A 82 17.90 62.41 -41.38
C THR A 82 17.58 63.73 -40.66
N PHE A 83 18.02 63.88 -39.41
CA PHE A 83 17.80 65.07 -38.58
C PHE A 83 19.15 65.64 -38.15
N PRO A 84 19.91 66.32 -39.06
CA PRO A 84 21.26 66.80 -38.82
C PRO A 84 21.30 68.10 -37.98
N GLU A 85 20.17 68.80 -37.85
CA GLU A 85 20.09 70.12 -37.18
C GLU A 85 19.60 70.06 -35.73
N SER A 86 19.23 68.88 -35.24
CA SER A 86 18.88 68.71 -33.84
C SER A 86 20.14 68.48 -33.01
N ASN A 87 20.08 68.87 -31.73
CA ASN A 87 21.17 68.53 -30.76
C ASN A 87 21.41 67.01 -30.60
N LEU A 88 20.66 66.24 -31.35
CA LEU A 88 20.72 64.77 -31.41
C LEU A 88 20.86 64.33 -32.88
N ASP A 89 21.98 63.71 -33.25
CA ASP A 89 22.13 63.07 -34.59
C ASP A 89 21.18 61.86 -34.66
N ALA A 90 20.17 61.93 -35.54
CA ALA A 90 19.13 60.92 -35.61
C ALA A 90 18.73 60.64 -37.09
N ASP A 91 18.22 59.44 -37.32
CA ASP A 91 17.60 59.03 -38.56
C ASP A 91 16.27 58.26 -38.34
N LEU A 92 15.40 58.35 -39.33
CA LEU A 92 14.14 57.63 -39.42
C LEU A 92 14.22 56.66 -40.59
N ARG A 93 13.93 55.38 -40.36
CA ARG A 93 13.87 54.37 -41.40
C ARG A 93 12.52 53.65 -41.38
N GLY A 94 12.04 53.31 -42.57
CA GLY A 94 10.85 52.47 -42.76
C GLY A 94 11.25 51.18 -43.45
N TYR A 95 10.57 50.11 -43.09
CA TYR A 95 10.79 48.77 -43.60
C TYR A 95 9.46 48.15 -43.99
N VAL A 96 9.46 47.38 -45.07
CA VAL A 96 8.36 46.55 -45.53
C VAL A 96 8.89 45.18 -45.89
N GLY A 97 8.13 44.15 -45.58
CA GLY A 97 8.56 42.78 -45.79
C GLY A 97 7.40 41.80 -45.66
N GLY A 98 7.74 40.57 -45.59
CA GLY A 98 6.78 39.50 -45.39
C GLY A 98 7.47 38.26 -44.83
N TYR A 99 6.68 37.33 -44.44
CA TYR A 99 7.13 36.06 -43.89
C TYR A 99 6.25 34.91 -44.38
N TYR A 100 6.86 33.73 -44.41
CA TYR A 100 6.24 32.45 -44.70
C TYR A 100 6.75 31.39 -43.74
N PHE A 101 5.85 30.74 -43.04
CA PHE A 101 6.14 29.61 -42.14
C PHE A 101 5.21 28.46 -42.41
N ASP A 102 5.73 27.23 -42.46
CA ASP A 102 4.98 26.00 -42.72
C ASP A 102 5.58 24.83 -41.92
N ASN A 103 4.79 23.78 -41.66
CA ASN A 103 5.27 22.53 -41.09
C ASN A 103 4.83 21.30 -41.89
N SER A 104 4.05 21.48 -42.96
CA SER A 104 3.58 20.44 -43.88
C SER A 104 2.73 19.33 -43.22
N ALA A 105 2.18 19.56 -42.00
CA ALA A 105 1.38 18.57 -41.29
C ALA A 105 -0.13 18.80 -41.48
N PRO A 106 -0.93 17.75 -41.58
CA PRO A 106 -2.39 17.89 -41.69
C PRO A 106 -2.97 18.67 -40.49
N GLY A 107 -3.89 19.59 -40.79
CA GLY A 107 -4.56 20.43 -39.81
C GLY A 107 -3.80 21.70 -39.39
N PHE A 108 -2.52 21.83 -39.75
CA PHE A 108 -1.75 23.05 -39.52
C PHE A 108 -1.75 23.91 -40.79
N LYS A 109 -2.29 25.14 -40.69
CA LYS A 109 -2.26 26.09 -41.78
C LYS A 109 -0.90 26.76 -41.89
N GLU A 110 -0.47 27.06 -43.13
CA GLU A 110 0.68 27.93 -43.34
C GLU A 110 0.42 29.33 -42.75
N ILE A 111 1.49 29.95 -42.27
CA ILE A 111 1.46 31.29 -41.69
C ILE A 111 2.21 32.22 -42.64
N THR A 112 1.49 33.04 -43.38
CA THR A 112 2.06 33.98 -44.34
C THR A 112 1.42 35.34 -44.15
N GLY A 113 2.22 36.37 -44.26
CA GLY A 113 1.68 37.72 -44.08
C GLY A 113 2.67 38.83 -44.31
N PRO A 114 2.14 40.06 -44.50
CA PRO A 114 2.95 41.26 -44.60
C PRO A 114 3.46 41.72 -43.23
N ARG A 115 4.63 42.38 -43.25
CA ARG A 115 5.26 43.03 -42.08
C ARG A 115 5.68 44.45 -42.47
N ALA A 116 5.40 45.41 -41.59
CA ALA A 116 5.92 46.78 -41.70
C ALA A 116 6.58 47.18 -40.36
N ARG A 117 7.67 47.91 -40.45
CA ARG A 117 8.43 48.37 -39.30
C ARG A 117 8.97 49.76 -39.51
N VAL A 118 8.99 50.58 -38.47
CA VAL A 118 9.56 51.93 -38.46
C VAL A 118 10.57 52.00 -37.33
N GLU A 119 11.75 52.53 -37.60
CA GLU A 119 12.79 52.74 -36.62
C GLU A 119 13.19 54.23 -36.55
N TYR A 120 13.15 54.80 -35.37
CA TYR A 120 13.80 56.07 -35.05
C TYR A 120 15.08 55.81 -34.26
N ARG A 121 16.22 56.21 -34.86
CA ARG A 121 17.55 55.91 -34.31
C ARG A 121 18.27 57.19 -33.94
N MET A 122 18.70 57.32 -32.72
CA MET A 122 19.46 58.42 -32.13
C MET A 122 20.88 57.95 -31.87
N PHE A 123 21.87 58.80 -32.25
CA PHE A 123 23.30 58.45 -32.18
C PHE A 123 24.03 59.47 -31.32
N ASP A 124 25.17 59.01 -30.76
CA ASP A 124 26.14 59.82 -30.01
C ASP A 124 25.47 60.72 -28.97
N LEU A 125 24.62 60.12 -28.17
CA LEU A 125 23.85 60.81 -27.12
C LEU A 125 24.78 61.43 -26.08
N PRO A 126 24.70 62.71 -25.73
CA PRO A 126 25.62 63.41 -24.86
C PRO A 126 25.80 62.74 -23.49
N TRP A 127 24.76 62.08 -23.00
CA TRP A 127 24.75 61.42 -21.71
C TRP A 127 25.14 59.93 -21.73
N LEU A 128 25.29 59.33 -22.94
CA LEU A 128 25.76 57.96 -23.15
C LEU A 128 27.15 57.89 -23.84
N GLY A 129 27.69 59.01 -24.31
CA GLY A 129 28.99 59.16 -24.96
C GLY A 129 29.00 58.87 -26.47
N ASN A 130 30.11 59.18 -27.13
CA ASN A 130 30.31 58.96 -28.56
C ASN A 130 30.25 57.43 -28.87
N GLY A 131 29.60 57.06 -29.99
CA GLY A 131 29.37 55.68 -30.40
C GLY A 131 28.15 55.06 -29.73
N SER A 132 27.44 55.78 -28.86
CA SER A 132 26.13 55.35 -28.30
C SER A 132 25.04 55.39 -29.37
N ARG A 133 24.00 54.55 -29.16
CA ARG A 133 22.84 54.53 -30.00
C ARG A 133 21.58 54.11 -29.20
N VAL A 134 20.51 54.84 -29.37
CA VAL A 134 19.16 54.42 -28.91
C VAL A 134 18.28 54.25 -30.11
N VAL A 135 17.60 53.13 -30.23
CA VAL A 135 16.62 52.83 -31.30
C VAL A 135 15.26 52.61 -30.68
N LEU A 136 14.29 53.36 -31.15
CA LEU A 136 12.87 53.12 -30.91
C LEU A 136 12.29 52.54 -32.20
N ALA A 137 11.73 51.33 -32.12
CA ALA A 137 11.09 50.69 -33.26
C ALA A 137 9.68 50.27 -32.97
N GLY A 138 8.82 50.42 -33.93
CA GLY A 138 7.47 49.88 -33.93
C GLY A 138 7.30 48.96 -35.13
N GLN A 139 6.80 47.76 -34.91
CA GLN A 139 6.54 46.78 -35.96
C GLN A 139 5.08 46.35 -35.90
N TYR A 140 4.49 46.18 -37.07
CA TYR A 140 3.17 45.61 -37.23
C TYR A 140 3.22 44.48 -38.26
N GLN A 141 2.52 43.37 -37.96
CA GLN A 141 2.36 42.24 -38.88
C GLN A 141 0.97 41.65 -38.77
N TYR A 142 0.52 41.00 -39.82
CA TYR A 142 -0.78 40.34 -39.84
C TYR A 142 -0.70 39.03 -40.62
N ASP A 143 -1.32 37.98 -40.08
CA ASP A 143 -1.63 36.74 -40.80
C ASP A 143 -2.98 36.17 -40.34
N GLU A 144 -3.55 35.25 -41.09
CA GLU A 144 -4.86 34.64 -40.78
C GLU A 144 -4.83 33.73 -39.55
N VAL A 145 -3.68 33.24 -39.14
CA VAL A 145 -3.55 32.28 -38.03
C VAL A 145 -3.36 32.99 -36.69
N ARG A 146 -2.50 34.02 -36.67
CA ARG A 146 -2.12 34.73 -35.44
C ARG A 146 -2.83 36.09 -35.29
N GLY A 147 -3.49 36.55 -36.34
CA GLY A 147 -4.15 37.85 -36.38
C GLY A 147 -3.16 39.02 -36.37
N SER A 148 -3.63 40.18 -35.94
CA SER A 148 -2.84 41.40 -35.83
C SER A 148 -1.86 41.36 -34.68
N GLN A 149 -0.58 41.60 -34.95
CA GLN A 149 0.48 41.67 -33.93
C GLN A 149 1.24 42.99 -34.04
N GLY A 150 1.29 43.73 -32.95
CA GLY A 150 2.08 44.95 -32.80
C GLY A 150 3.22 44.74 -31.78
N THR A 151 4.45 45.13 -32.15
CA THR A 151 5.60 45.02 -31.29
C THR A 151 6.34 46.35 -31.19
N GLY A 152 6.63 46.82 -29.99
CA GLY A 152 7.52 47.93 -29.70
C GLY A 152 8.87 47.45 -29.23
N LEU A 153 9.95 48.01 -29.77
CA LEU A 153 11.31 47.65 -29.39
C LEU A 153 12.10 48.89 -28.99
N LEU A 154 12.77 48.84 -27.86
CA LEU A 154 13.78 49.77 -27.40
C LEU A 154 15.14 49.08 -27.38
N THR A 155 16.09 49.58 -28.15
CA THR A 155 17.47 49.08 -28.11
C THR A 155 18.41 50.21 -27.67
N VAL A 156 19.21 49.98 -26.67
CA VAL A 156 20.22 50.91 -26.18
C VAL A 156 21.59 50.27 -26.33
N ARG A 157 22.47 50.97 -27.02
CA ARG A 157 23.88 50.61 -27.11
C ARG A 157 24.72 51.63 -26.38
N ILE A 158 25.51 51.19 -25.39
CA ILE A 158 26.44 52.01 -24.60
C ILE A 158 27.83 51.51 -24.94
N PRO A 159 28.75 52.38 -25.45
CA PRO A 159 30.15 51.99 -25.63
C PRO A 159 30.78 51.78 -24.26
N LEU A 160 31.48 50.68 -24.09
CA LEU A 160 32.27 50.43 -22.89
C LEU A 160 33.51 51.31 -22.92
N PRO A 161 33.91 51.99 -21.82
CA PRO A 161 35.14 52.81 -21.78
C PRO A 161 36.35 51.91 -22.04
N GLY A 162 37.05 52.18 -23.11
CA GLY A 162 38.37 51.60 -23.44
C GLY A 162 39.46 52.67 -23.35
N ASN A 163 40.75 52.26 -23.39
CA ASN A 163 41.90 53.15 -23.31
C ASN A 163 42.03 54.05 -24.57
N GLY A 164 41.08 54.90 -24.83
CA GLY A 164 41.09 55.86 -25.92
C GLY A 164 39.75 56.58 -26.04
N ASP A 165 39.76 57.86 -26.45
CA ASP A 165 38.55 58.63 -26.69
C ASP A 165 37.64 57.92 -27.67
N SER A 166 36.43 57.62 -27.27
CA SER A 166 35.41 57.02 -28.15
C SER A 166 35.11 57.97 -29.31
N GLN A 167 35.57 57.61 -30.51
CA GLN A 167 35.32 58.42 -31.70
C GLN A 167 33.89 58.31 -32.19
N LYS A 168 33.37 59.44 -32.71
CA LYS A 168 32.08 59.41 -33.41
C LYS A 168 32.20 58.52 -34.65
N LEU A 169 31.29 57.52 -34.73
CA LEU A 169 31.25 56.63 -35.89
C LEU A 169 30.68 57.37 -37.13
N SER A 170 31.36 57.23 -38.27
CA SER A 170 30.81 57.73 -39.56
C SER A 170 29.48 56.99 -39.89
N ARG A 171 28.67 57.58 -40.74
CA ARG A 171 27.37 56.94 -41.16
C ARG A 171 27.58 55.51 -41.69
N PHE A 172 28.67 55.25 -42.38
CA PHE A 172 28.99 53.92 -42.87
C PHE A 172 29.36 52.95 -41.72
N GLN A 173 30.23 53.40 -40.83
CA GLN A 173 30.62 52.59 -39.64
C GLN A 173 29.43 52.28 -38.72
N ARG A 174 28.50 53.22 -38.58
CA ARG A 174 27.26 52.96 -37.81
C ARG A 174 26.43 51.80 -38.40
N ARG A 175 26.48 51.63 -39.73
CA ARG A 175 25.82 50.51 -40.43
C ARG A 175 26.52 49.19 -40.15
N MET A 176 27.83 49.15 -40.07
CA MET A 176 28.58 47.93 -39.78
C MET A 176 28.34 47.37 -38.37
N VAL A 177 27.88 48.22 -37.43
CA VAL A 177 27.59 47.84 -36.03
C VAL A 177 26.10 47.77 -35.74
N ASN A 178 25.27 47.69 -36.75
CA ASN A 178 23.83 47.45 -36.54
C ASN A 178 23.60 46.09 -35.89
N PRO A 179 22.63 45.98 -34.98
CA PRO A 179 22.20 44.67 -34.52
C PRO A 179 21.56 43.91 -35.67
N ILE A 180 21.75 42.60 -35.66
CA ILE A 180 21.08 41.68 -36.58
C ILE A 180 19.58 41.71 -36.25
N VAL A 181 18.77 41.84 -37.29
CA VAL A 181 17.31 41.84 -37.18
C VAL A 181 16.78 40.55 -37.76
N ARG A 182 16.18 39.76 -36.91
CA ARG A 182 15.53 38.48 -37.23
C ARG A 182 14.35 38.27 -36.31
N ASP A 183 13.49 37.30 -36.61
CA ASP A 183 12.53 36.83 -35.65
C ASP A 183 13.25 36.11 -34.52
N LEU A 184 13.04 36.53 -33.28
CA LEU A 184 13.68 35.98 -32.10
C LEU A 184 12.88 34.82 -31.50
N ASP A 185 11.66 34.61 -31.99
CA ASP A 185 10.74 33.62 -31.43
C ASP A 185 10.58 32.45 -32.40
N ILE A 186 10.51 31.24 -31.85
CA ILE A 186 10.17 30.05 -32.64
C ILE A 186 8.68 30.08 -32.92
N VAL A 187 8.29 30.06 -34.18
CA VAL A 187 6.87 30.08 -34.57
C VAL A 187 6.28 28.73 -34.25
N LEU A 188 5.30 28.72 -33.36
CA LEU A 188 4.60 27.52 -32.88
C LEU A 188 3.11 27.64 -33.19
N ASN A 189 2.48 26.52 -33.48
CA ASN A 189 1.02 26.43 -33.49
C ASN A 189 0.59 25.08 -32.89
N GLN A 190 -0.62 25.04 -32.37
CA GLN A 190 -1.22 23.85 -31.77
C GLN A 190 -2.50 23.47 -32.49
N VAL A 191 -2.72 22.17 -32.61
CA VAL A 191 -3.94 21.63 -33.22
C VAL A 191 -4.27 20.28 -32.57
N ARG A 192 -5.49 19.87 -32.73
CA ARG A 192 -5.88 18.47 -32.55
C ARG A 192 -5.57 17.73 -33.83
N GLY A 193 -4.84 16.63 -33.74
CA GLY A 193 -4.49 15.76 -34.85
C GLY A 193 -5.72 15.17 -35.57
N PRO A 194 -5.49 14.32 -36.56
CA PRO A 194 -6.58 13.60 -37.22
C PRO A 194 -7.34 12.72 -36.26
N GLU A 195 -8.55 12.35 -36.64
CA GLU A 195 -9.32 11.32 -35.91
C GLU A 195 -8.61 9.98 -36.03
N GLU A 196 -8.56 9.28 -34.91
CA GLU A 196 -8.09 7.90 -34.81
C GLU A 196 -9.07 7.08 -33.98
N CYS A 197 -9.03 5.76 -34.07
CA CYS A 197 -9.80 4.89 -33.20
C CYS A 197 -9.41 5.09 -31.74
N ALA A 198 -10.32 4.85 -30.83
CA ALA A 198 -10.12 4.91 -29.40
C ALA A 198 -10.31 3.52 -28.77
N LYS A 199 -9.48 3.20 -27.78
CA LYS A 199 -9.60 2.00 -26.95
C LYS A 199 -9.91 2.40 -25.53
N LEU A 200 -10.75 1.66 -24.84
CA LEU A 200 -10.91 1.82 -23.40
C LEU A 200 -9.57 1.50 -22.71
N GLN A 201 -9.05 2.39 -21.89
CA GLN A 201 -7.74 2.19 -21.25
C GLN A 201 -7.75 0.98 -20.32
N LEU A 202 -8.88 0.74 -19.65
CA LEU A 202 -9.06 -0.32 -18.66
C LEU A 202 -8.90 -1.73 -19.27
N THR A 203 -9.56 -1.96 -20.42
CA THR A 203 -9.64 -3.30 -21.04
C THR A 203 -8.81 -3.43 -22.32
N GLY A 204 -8.40 -2.32 -22.91
CA GLY A 204 -7.77 -2.28 -24.23
C GLY A 204 -8.75 -2.48 -25.40
N GLN A 205 -10.04 -2.64 -25.13
CA GLN A 205 -11.07 -2.87 -26.14
C GLN A 205 -11.25 -1.63 -27.02
N GLU A 206 -11.33 -1.83 -28.33
CA GLU A 206 -11.65 -0.76 -29.30
C GLU A 206 -13.11 -0.36 -29.19
N LEU A 207 -13.38 0.94 -29.12
CA LEU A 207 -14.71 1.50 -28.89
C LEU A 207 -15.39 1.80 -30.23
N LYS A 208 -15.91 0.76 -30.85
CA LYS A 208 -16.58 0.79 -32.17
C LYS A 208 -17.91 0.05 -32.13
N ASP A 209 -18.68 0.17 -33.22
CA ASP A 209 -19.97 -0.49 -33.40
C ASP A 209 -20.92 -0.20 -32.25
N LEU A 210 -21.05 1.10 -31.91
CA LEU A 210 -21.83 1.57 -30.77
C LEU A 210 -23.32 1.30 -30.92
N THR A 211 -23.89 0.73 -29.88
CA THR A 211 -25.33 0.65 -29.63
C THR A 211 -25.70 1.53 -28.45
N PHE A 212 -26.86 2.17 -28.48
CA PHE A 212 -27.32 3.08 -27.42
C PHE A 212 -28.59 2.52 -26.78
N ILE A 213 -28.64 2.53 -25.46
CA ILE A 213 -29.80 2.12 -24.66
C ILE A 213 -30.12 3.22 -23.65
N ASP A 214 -31.39 3.62 -23.61
CA ASP A 214 -31.99 4.52 -22.64
C ASP A 214 -33.35 3.99 -22.17
N ALA A 215 -34.03 4.72 -21.29
CA ALA A 215 -35.34 4.30 -20.77
C ALA A 215 -36.48 4.27 -21.82
N ASP A 216 -36.31 4.92 -22.97
CA ASP A 216 -37.27 4.93 -24.09
C ASP A 216 -36.98 3.81 -25.11
N THR A 217 -35.87 3.06 -24.95
CA THR A 217 -35.45 2.02 -25.89
C THR A 217 -36.41 0.83 -25.82
N VAL A 218 -37.13 0.55 -26.92
CA VAL A 218 -38.08 -0.55 -27.01
C VAL A 218 -37.32 -1.90 -27.11
N ASN A 219 -37.67 -2.87 -26.27
CA ASN A 219 -37.01 -4.18 -26.20
C ASN A 219 -35.49 -4.05 -26.00
N ALA A 220 -35.10 -3.25 -25.02
CA ALA A 220 -33.71 -2.91 -24.76
C ALA A 220 -32.81 -4.15 -24.59
N GLU A 221 -33.31 -5.22 -23.98
CA GLU A 221 -32.59 -6.49 -23.79
C GLU A 221 -32.29 -7.18 -25.14
N ALA A 222 -33.29 -7.19 -26.04
CA ALA A 222 -33.06 -7.71 -27.40
C ALA A 222 -32.10 -6.86 -28.21
N VAL A 223 -32.12 -5.52 -28.05
CA VAL A 223 -31.16 -4.59 -28.66
C VAL A 223 -29.76 -4.84 -28.12
N PHE A 224 -29.62 -5.08 -26.82
CA PHE A 224 -28.35 -5.39 -26.15
C PHE A 224 -27.72 -6.69 -26.72
N SER A 225 -28.48 -7.76 -26.70
CA SER A 225 -28.01 -9.07 -27.20
C SER A 225 -27.73 -9.06 -28.71
N ALA A 226 -28.49 -8.31 -29.49
CA ALA A 226 -28.28 -8.18 -30.94
C ALA A 226 -27.05 -7.35 -31.33
N ALA A 227 -26.45 -6.58 -30.41
CA ALA A 227 -25.23 -5.83 -30.66
C ALA A 227 -24.05 -6.76 -30.99
N GLY A 228 -24.03 -7.99 -30.43
CA GLY A 228 -23.09 -9.05 -30.78
C GLY A 228 -21.78 -9.01 -30.02
N THR A 229 -20.86 -9.90 -30.39
CA THR A 229 -19.53 -10.05 -29.77
C THR A 229 -18.68 -8.81 -30.00
N ASP A 230 -17.80 -8.53 -29.02
CA ASP A 230 -16.85 -7.40 -29.01
C ASP A 230 -17.48 -6.01 -29.28
N SER A 231 -18.82 -5.89 -29.21
CA SER A 231 -19.58 -4.64 -29.39
C SER A 231 -19.53 -3.76 -28.14
N VAL A 232 -19.87 -2.48 -28.35
CA VAL A 232 -19.95 -1.50 -27.25
C VAL A 232 -21.38 -0.98 -27.13
N VAL A 233 -21.99 -1.14 -25.96
CA VAL A 233 -23.31 -0.64 -25.64
C VAL A 233 -23.20 0.50 -24.63
N LEU A 234 -23.67 1.68 -25.03
CA LEU A 234 -23.71 2.87 -24.17
C LEU A 234 -25.08 2.99 -23.52
N PHE A 235 -25.12 2.95 -22.20
CA PHE A 235 -26.32 3.17 -21.42
C PHE A 235 -26.44 4.65 -21.01
N ASP A 236 -27.57 5.29 -21.34
CA ASP A 236 -27.79 6.70 -21.02
C ASP A 236 -28.97 6.89 -20.05
N GLY A 237 -28.67 7.42 -18.85
CA GLY A 237 -29.68 7.73 -17.83
C GLY A 237 -30.44 9.03 -18.04
N SER A 238 -30.22 9.77 -19.10
CA SER A 238 -30.84 11.09 -19.34
C SER A 238 -32.38 11.02 -19.44
N LYS A 239 -32.93 9.86 -19.74
CA LYS A 239 -34.38 9.60 -19.85
C LYS A 239 -34.98 8.98 -18.59
N GLY A 240 -34.20 8.73 -17.55
CA GLY A 240 -34.62 8.11 -16.29
C GLY A 240 -34.13 6.68 -16.12
N THR A 241 -34.81 5.95 -15.23
CA THR A 241 -34.46 4.55 -14.90
C THR A 241 -34.81 3.60 -16.04
N ILE A 242 -33.87 2.75 -16.40
CA ILE A 242 -33.96 1.70 -17.38
C ILE A 242 -34.42 0.44 -16.65
N ASN A 243 -35.69 0.02 -16.87
CA ASN A 243 -36.24 -1.15 -16.20
C ASN A 243 -36.13 -2.38 -17.11
N THR A 244 -35.74 -3.52 -16.53
CA THR A 244 -35.72 -4.80 -17.22
C THR A 244 -36.57 -5.83 -16.45
N SER A 245 -37.18 -6.74 -17.18
CA SER A 245 -37.96 -7.86 -16.63
C SER A 245 -37.41 -9.23 -17.08
N THR A 246 -36.36 -9.24 -17.88
CA THR A 246 -35.72 -10.47 -18.38
C THR A 246 -34.18 -10.43 -18.28
N GLY A 247 -33.61 -9.31 -17.82
CA GLY A 247 -32.17 -9.11 -17.71
C GLY A 247 -31.45 -8.89 -19.03
N TYR A 248 -30.21 -8.45 -18.94
CA TYR A 248 -29.31 -8.21 -20.05
C TYR A 248 -28.26 -9.31 -20.14
N VAL A 249 -28.28 -10.11 -21.19
CA VAL A 249 -27.32 -11.21 -21.39
C VAL A 249 -26.18 -10.74 -22.33
N PHE A 250 -24.98 -10.72 -21.83
CA PHE A 250 -23.77 -10.34 -22.57
C PHE A 250 -23.42 -11.37 -23.65
N ASN A 251 -22.84 -10.87 -24.73
CA ASN A 251 -22.06 -11.68 -25.65
C ASN A 251 -20.56 -11.62 -25.27
N ASP A 252 -19.77 -12.58 -25.76
CA ASP A 252 -18.32 -12.59 -25.55
C ASP A 252 -17.67 -11.27 -25.95
N GLY A 253 -16.84 -10.72 -25.06
CA GLY A 253 -16.14 -9.47 -25.30
C GLY A 253 -16.99 -8.21 -25.37
N GLN A 254 -18.29 -8.28 -25.14
CA GLN A 254 -19.19 -7.13 -25.19
C GLN A 254 -18.94 -6.19 -23.99
N LEU A 255 -18.94 -4.88 -24.26
CA LEU A 255 -18.79 -3.83 -23.24
C LEU A 255 -20.11 -3.08 -23.03
N ALA A 256 -20.62 -3.08 -21.81
CA ALA A 256 -21.65 -2.17 -21.34
C ALA A 256 -20.99 -0.99 -20.61
N LEU A 257 -21.11 0.21 -21.16
CA LEU A 257 -20.51 1.43 -20.61
C LEU A 257 -21.59 2.42 -20.23
N ALA A 258 -21.55 2.86 -18.99
CA ALA A 258 -22.48 3.86 -18.46
C ALA A 258 -22.16 5.27 -18.92
N GLY A 259 -23.19 6.03 -19.27
CA GLY A 259 -23.14 7.47 -19.44
C GLY A 259 -22.87 8.21 -18.14
N GLY A 260 -22.64 9.52 -18.23
CA GLY A 260 -22.40 10.39 -17.07
C GLY A 260 -21.01 10.23 -16.41
N ASN A 261 -20.45 9.04 -16.44
CA ASN A 261 -19.12 8.75 -15.94
C ASN A 261 -18.03 9.06 -16.96
N SER A 262 -16.90 9.51 -16.47
CA SER A 262 -15.74 9.78 -17.31
C SER A 262 -14.79 8.57 -17.28
N VAL A 263 -14.51 8.00 -18.44
CA VAL A 263 -13.53 6.93 -18.64
C VAL A 263 -12.32 7.42 -19.43
N ASN A 264 -11.18 6.84 -19.20
CA ASN A 264 -9.98 7.11 -19.97
C ASN A 264 -9.98 6.24 -21.24
N VAL A 265 -9.73 6.88 -22.36
CA VAL A 265 -9.54 6.21 -23.65
C VAL A 265 -8.17 6.53 -24.23
N VAL A 266 -7.62 5.58 -24.98
CA VAL A 266 -6.28 5.66 -25.58
C VAL A 266 -6.42 5.65 -27.09
N GLY A 267 -5.79 6.60 -27.77
CA GLY A 267 -5.74 6.61 -29.24
C GLY A 267 -4.93 5.44 -29.78
N CYS A 268 -5.48 4.74 -30.78
CA CYS A 268 -4.87 3.52 -31.33
C CYS A 268 -3.49 3.75 -31.94
N ASN A 269 -3.26 4.91 -32.54
CA ASN A 269 -2.02 5.23 -33.23
C ASN A 269 -1.11 6.12 -32.37
N SER A 270 -1.69 7.13 -31.74
CA SER A 270 -0.92 8.10 -30.95
C SER A 270 -0.52 7.58 -29.60
N GLY A 271 -1.30 6.64 -29.02
CA GLY A 271 -1.19 6.24 -27.62
C GLY A 271 -1.45 7.38 -26.63
N ALA A 272 -2.03 8.50 -27.11
CA ALA A 272 -2.43 9.60 -26.25
C ALA A 272 -3.68 9.20 -25.44
N VAL A 273 -3.82 9.76 -24.25
CA VAL A 273 -4.96 9.48 -23.35
C VAL A 273 -5.90 10.68 -23.34
N ALA A 274 -7.20 10.44 -23.50
CA ALA A 274 -8.24 11.43 -23.33
C ALA A 274 -9.32 10.90 -22.37
N ARG A 275 -10.07 11.82 -21.77
CA ARG A 275 -11.30 11.48 -21.05
C ARG A 275 -12.47 11.48 -22.01
N PHE A 276 -13.29 10.43 -21.92
CA PHE A 276 -14.54 10.31 -22.63
C PHE A 276 -15.70 10.25 -21.66
N SER A 277 -16.77 10.97 -21.94
CA SER A 277 -18.06 10.86 -21.24
C SER A 277 -19.19 11.08 -22.23
N TYR A 278 -20.32 10.41 -21.98
CA TYR A 278 -21.51 10.49 -22.80
C TYR A 278 -22.75 10.49 -21.89
N GLY A 279 -23.82 11.18 -22.26
CA GLY A 279 -25.12 11.13 -21.59
C GLY A 279 -25.08 11.40 -20.09
N ALA A 280 -25.99 10.74 -19.35
CA ALA A 280 -26.09 10.79 -17.91
C ALA A 280 -25.90 9.40 -17.27
N GLN A 281 -25.58 9.37 -15.99
CA GLN A 281 -25.43 8.15 -15.19
C GLN A 281 -26.75 7.34 -15.26
N PRO A 282 -26.75 6.12 -15.79
CA PRO A 282 -27.95 5.27 -15.81
C PRO A 282 -28.16 4.58 -14.47
N THR A 283 -29.43 4.35 -14.15
CA THR A 283 -29.85 3.34 -13.21
C THR A 283 -30.57 2.24 -13.98
N VAL A 284 -30.08 1.02 -13.89
CA VAL A 284 -30.70 -0.17 -14.47
C VAL A 284 -31.37 -0.94 -13.34
N ASN A 285 -32.67 -1.16 -13.44
CA ASN A 285 -33.46 -1.76 -12.38
C ASN A 285 -34.10 -3.08 -12.83
N GLY A 286 -33.74 -4.16 -12.13
CA GLY A 286 -34.44 -5.44 -12.22
C GLY A 286 -35.84 -5.34 -11.56
N SER A 287 -36.87 -5.41 -12.38
CA SER A 287 -38.25 -5.24 -11.90
C SER A 287 -38.85 -6.49 -11.26
N LEU A 288 -38.15 -7.62 -11.32
CA LEU A 288 -38.53 -8.92 -10.76
C LEU A 288 -37.37 -9.48 -9.94
N THR A 289 -37.68 -10.10 -8.81
CA THR A 289 -36.70 -10.74 -7.91
C THR A 289 -36.27 -12.14 -8.38
N SER A 290 -36.67 -12.57 -9.55
CA SER A 290 -36.33 -13.87 -10.15
C SER A 290 -35.51 -13.74 -11.44
N ILE A 291 -34.84 -12.64 -11.62
CA ILE A 291 -33.97 -12.38 -12.79
C ILE A 291 -32.68 -11.76 -12.36
N ASP A 292 -31.58 -12.16 -12.98
CA ASP A 292 -30.34 -11.41 -12.94
C ASP A 292 -30.43 -10.14 -13.78
N VAL A 293 -30.03 -9.01 -13.24
CA VAL A 293 -30.09 -7.75 -14.02
C VAL A 293 -29.12 -7.79 -15.19
N PHE A 294 -27.93 -8.33 -14.97
CA PHE A 294 -26.93 -8.59 -16.00
C PHE A 294 -26.36 -9.99 -15.86
N THR A 295 -26.34 -10.75 -16.96
CA THR A 295 -25.63 -12.04 -17.05
C THR A 295 -24.40 -11.89 -17.90
N MET A 296 -23.22 -12.09 -17.32
CA MET A 296 -21.91 -11.88 -17.93
C MET A 296 -21.53 -13.04 -18.88
N ALA A 297 -20.61 -12.76 -19.81
CA ALA A 297 -19.97 -13.72 -20.68
C ALA A 297 -18.44 -13.53 -20.64
N ASP A 298 -17.68 -14.46 -21.24
CA ASP A 298 -16.23 -14.36 -21.34
C ASP A 298 -15.78 -13.03 -21.94
N ARG A 299 -14.72 -12.45 -21.41
CA ARG A 299 -14.13 -11.17 -21.85
C ARG A 299 -15.10 -9.99 -21.88
N SER A 300 -16.34 -10.16 -21.39
CA SER A 300 -17.29 -9.05 -21.32
C SER A 300 -16.93 -8.05 -20.23
N SER A 301 -17.46 -6.84 -20.36
CA SER A 301 -17.15 -5.77 -19.40
C SER A 301 -18.39 -4.94 -19.08
N ILE A 302 -18.57 -4.62 -17.80
CA ILE A 302 -19.59 -3.69 -17.33
C ILE A 302 -18.94 -2.58 -16.50
N VAL A 303 -19.17 -1.32 -16.89
CA VAL A 303 -18.42 -0.19 -16.37
C VAL A 303 -19.34 0.97 -16.01
N GLY A 304 -19.33 1.35 -14.74
CA GLY A 304 -19.92 2.60 -14.24
C GLY A 304 -21.43 2.62 -14.06
N MET A 305 -22.11 1.46 -14.02
CA MET A 305 -23.57 1.36 -13.87
C MET A 305 -24.03 1.59 -12.42
N ASN A 306 -25.24 2.14 -12.26
CA ASN A 306 -26.03 1.91 -11.06
C ASN A 306 -27.00 0.76 -11.36
N ILE A 307 -26.91 -0.32 -10.60
CA ILE A 307 -27.71 -1.52 -10.76
C ILE A 307 -28.57 -1.69 -9.50
N THR A 308 -29.86 -1.93 -9.67
CA THR A 308 -30.77 -2.08 -8.52
C THR A 308 -31.75 -3.20 -8.74
N GLY A 309 -32.10 -3.89 -7.66
CA GLY A 309 -33.08 -4.99 -7.69
C GLY A 309 -32.60 -6.21 -8.49
N GLY A 310 -33.53 -7.07 -8.88
CA GLY A 310 -33.25 -8.36 -9.48
C GLY A 310 -33.06 -9.45 -8.44
N GLU A 311 -32.88 -10.71 -8.87
CA GLU A 311 -32.34 -11.80 -8.06
C GLU A 311 -30.92 -11.48 -7.72
N ASN A 312 -30.03 -11.47 -8.70
CA ASN A 312 -28.68 -10.92 -8.61
C ASN A 312 -28.53 -9.62 -9.42
N GLY A 313 -27.70 -8.71 -8.93
CA GLY A 313 -27.35 -7.52 -9.71
C GLY A 313 -26.54 -7.90 -10.96
N ILE A 314 -25.54 -8.76 -10.80
CA ILE A 314 -24.71 -9.33 -11.87
C ILE A 314 -24.50 -10.82 -11.58
N TYR A 315 -24.79 -11.65 -12.58
CA TYR A 315 -24.53 -13.09 -12.54
C TYR A 315 -23.48 -13.50 -13.59
N GLY A 316 -22.71 -14.54 -13.30
CA GLY A 316 -21.79 -15.13 -14.24
C GLY A 316 -21.43 -16.58 -13.91
N ASN A 317 -21.03 -17.38 -14.91
CA ASN A 317 -20.66 -18.76 -14.69
C ASN A 317 -19.47 -19.17 -15.57
N ASN A 318 -18.41 -19.71 -14.95
CA ASN A 318 -17.16 -20.12 -15.61
C ASN A 318 -16.56 -19.01 -16.48
N LEU A 319 -16.24 -17.86 -15.89
CA LEU A 319 -15.85 -16.66 -16.62
C LEU A 319 -14.35 -16.42 -16.61
N SER A 320 -13.82 -16.05 -17.79
CA SER A 320 -12.43 -15.63 -17.94
C SER A 320 -12.29 -14.28 -18.66
N GLY A 321 -11.33 -13.46 -18.21
CA GLY A 321 -10.98 -12.18 -18.83
C GLY A 321 -12.04 -11.10 -18.77
N PHE A 322 -13.09 -11.26 -17.97
CA PHE A 322 -14.15 -10.26 -17.80
C PHE A 322 -13.73 -9.08 -16.91
N THR A 323 -14.52 -8.01 -16.96
CA THR A 323 -14.30 -6.82 -16.11
C THR A 323 -15.61 -6.27 -15.54
N ILE A 324 -15.67 -6.12 -14.21
CA ILE A 324 -16.73 -5.41 -13.48
C ILE A 324 -16.06 -4.23 -12.77
N ASN A 325 -16.33 -3.00 -13.26
CA ASN A 325 -15.59 -1.84 -12.75
C ASN A 325 -16.47 -0.62 -12.49
N ARG A 326 -16.27 0.02 -11.34
CA ARG A 326 -16.95 1.27 -10.92
C ARG A 326 -18.47 1.20 -10.97
N ASN A 327 -19.06 0.06 -10.67
CA ASN A 327 -20.50 -0.09 -10.58
C ASN A 327 -20.96 0.16 -9.14
N THR A 328 -22.20 0.63 -8.98
CA THR A 328 -22.91 0.62 -7.71
C THR A 328 -24.03 -0.37 -7.84
N ILE A 329 -24.04 -1.41 -7.01
CA ILE A 329 -25.00 -2.50 -7.07
C ILE A 329 -25.73 -2.55 -5.74
N SER A 330 -27.06 -2.50 -5.78
CA SER A 330 -27.83 -2.36 -4.55
C SER A 330 -29.22 -2.96 -4.62
N GLY A 331 -29.70 -3.51 -3.51
CA GLY A 331 -31.07 -3.98 -3.35
C GLY A 331 -31.43 -5.16 -4.24
N ALA A 332 -30.46 -5.98 -4.60
CA ALA A 332 -30.73 -7.32 -5.14
C ALA A 332 -31.39 -8.18 -4.07
N ASP A 333 -32.27 -9.10 -4.47
CA ASP A 333 -32.98 -10.00 -3.56
C ASP A 333 -32.02 -11.06 -2.99
N GLU A 334 -31.07 -11.50 -3.81
CA GLU A 334 -29.90 -12.32 -3.43
C GLU A 334 -28.63 -11.47 -3.47
N ASP A 335 -27.70 -11.71 -4.37
CA ASP A 335 -26.40 -11.13 -4.32
C ASP A 335 -26.22 -9.87 -5.17
N GLY A 336 -25.31 -9.01 -4.74
CA GLY A 336 -24.89 -7.91 -5.58
C GLY A 336 -24.23 -8.44 -6.85
N VAL A 337 -23.26 -9.34 -6.69
CA VAL A 337 -22.59 -10.06 -7.78
C VAL A 337 -22.45 -11.53 -7.38
N HIS A 338 -22.92 -12.44 -8.21
CA HIS A 338 -22.86 -13.89 -8.03
C HIS A 338 -22.09 -14.55 -9.17
N LEU A 339 -20.99 -15.22 -8.88
CA LEU A 339 -20.10 -15.80 -9.88
C LEU A 339 -19.81 -17.28 -9.61
N ASP A 340 -20.48 -18.15 -10.37
CA ASP A 340 -20.35 -19.60 -10.30
C ASP A 340 -19.14 -20.14 -11.09
N GLY A 341 -18.69 -21.34 -10.72
CA GLY A 341 -17.64 -22.06 -11.42
C GLY A 341 -16.26 -21.46 -11.27
N ASP A 342 -15.40 -21.61 -12.26
CA ASP A 342 -14.03 -21.11 -12.24
C ASP A 342 -13.98 -19.67 -12.74
N ILE A 343 -13.52 -18.79 -11.87
CA ILE A 343 -13.52 -17.34 -12.09
C ILE A 343 -12.11 -16.78 -12.21
N ASN A 344 -11.86 -16.13 -13.35
CA ASN A 344 -10.61 -15.42 -13.63
C ASN A 344 -10.89 -14.10 -14.34
N GLY A 345 -10.99 -13.01 -13.60
CA GLY A 345 -11.35 -11.69 -14.14
C GLY A 345 -10.95 -10.52 -13.25
N THR A 346 -11.49 -9.37 -13.58
CA THR A 346 -11.19 -8.12 -12.87
C THR A 346 -12.47 -7.52 -12.28
N ILE A 347 -12.53 -7.40 -10.95
CA ILE A 347 -13.65 -6.79 -10.21
C ILE A 347 -13.06 -5.64 -9.38
N THR A 348 -13.24 -4.40 -9.86
CA THR A 348 -12.52 -3.27 -9.26
C THR A 348 -13.36 -2.02 -9.07
N ASP A 349 -13.09 -1.31 -7.97
CA ASP A 349 -13.71 -0.01 -7.66
C ASP A 349 -15.25 -0.04 -7.61
N ASN A 350 -15.87 -1.19 -7.31
CA ASN A 350 -17.32 -1.30 -7.21
C ASN A 350 -17.80 -1.01 -5.78
N THR A 351 -19.09 -0.68 -5.67
CA THR A 351 -19.79 -0.58 -4.39
C THR A 351 -20.99 -1.54 -4.38
N PHE A 352 -21.00 -2.47 -3.44
CA PHE A 352 -22.08 -3.40 -3.18
C PHE A 352 -22.79 -2.98 -1.90
N THR A 353 -24.07 -2.69 -1.93
CA THR A 353 -24.74 -2.13 -0.75
C THR A 353 -26.21 -2.53 -0.61
N GLY A 354 -26.56 -3.13 0.53
CA GLY A 354 -27.92 -3.48 0.85
C GLY A 354 -28.49 -4.54 -0.08
N ASN A 355 -27.67 -5.52 -0.49
CA ASN A 355 -28.09 -6.71 -1.21
C ASN A 355 -28.40 -7.80 -0.18
N GLY A 356 -29.37 -8.66 -0.48
CA GLY A 356 -29.68 -9.83 0.31
C GLY A 356 -30.00 -9.61 1.80
N VAL A 357 -30.53 -8.48 2.18
CA VAL A 357 -30.78 -8.12 3.61
C VAL A 357 -31.76 -9.02 4.36
N THR A 358 -32.36 -9.98 3.70
CA THR A 358 -33.32 -10.93 4.29
C THR A 358 -32.79 -12.37 4.42
N GLY A 359 -31.54 -12.64 4.01
CA GLY A 359 -30.93 -13.98 3.98
C GLY A 359 -29.39 -13.93 4.16
N TYR A 360 -28.73 -15.04 3.80
CA TYR A 360 -27.27 -15.20 3.79
C TYR A 360 -26.64 -14.69 2.48
N ASN A 361 -27.17 -13.63 1.90
CA ASN A 361 -26.85 -13.18 0.56
C ASN A 361 -25.83 -12.02 0.60
N ASP A 362 -25.04 -11.86 -0.45
CA ASP A 362 -23.75 -11.26 -0.38
C ASP A 362 -23.58 -9.97 -1.18
N GLY A 363 -22.57 -9.20 -0.81
CA GLY A 363 -22.14 -8.12 -1.67
C GLY A 363 -21.49 -8.65 -2.95
N LEU A 364 -20.58 -9.59 -2.79
CA LEU A 364 -19.91 -10.33 -3.86
C LEU A 364 -19.72 -11.78 -3.45
N GLU A 365 -20.32 -12.69 -4.20
CA GLU A 365 -20.08 -14.13 -4.12
C GLU A 365 -19.24 -14.63 -5.30
N VAL A 366 -18.25 -15.49 -5.02
CA VAL A 366 -17.38 -16.13 -6.02
C VAL A 366 -17.18 -17.59 -5.63
N GLN A 367 -17.54 -18.53 -6.51
CA GLN A 367 -17.41 -19.94 -6.19
C GLN A 367 -15.94 -20.41 -6.14
N ASN A 368 -15.19 -20.33 -7.24
CA ASN A 368 -13.76 -20.64 -7.27
C ASN A 368 -12.99 -19.46 -7.84
N PHE A 369 -12.12 -18.83 -7.06
CA PHE A 369 -11.27 -17.77 -7.56
C PHE A 369 -9.92 -18.32 -8.02
N THR A 370 -9.82 -18.56 -9.33
CA THR A 370 -8.65 -19.21 -9.94
C THR A 370 -7.62 -18.23 -10.47
N GLY A 371 -7.97 -16.93 -10.58
CA GLY A 371 -7.06 -15.89 -11.05
C GLY A 371 -7.72 -14.53 -11.24
N GLY A 372 -6.93 -13.54 -11.64
CA GLY A 372 -7.41 -12.18 -11.85
C GLY A 372 -7.26 -11.28 -10.61
N THR A 373 -8.14 -10.28 -10.48
CA THR A 373 -8.01 -9.26 -9.43
C THR A 373 -9.37 -8.82 -8.91
N ILE A 374 -9.56 -8.87 -7.60
CA ILE A 374 -10.67 -8.26 -6.86
C ILE A 374 -10.08 -7.14 -6.01
N SER A 375 -10.28 -5.87 -6.38
CA SER A 375 -9.61 -4.79 -5.66
C SER A 375 -10.34 -3.45 -5.62
N GLY A 376 -10.15 -2.72 -4.51
CA GLY A 376 -10.71 -1.39 -4.33
C GLY A 376 -12.24 -1.37 -4.24
N ASN A 377 -12.88 -2.52 -4.01
CA ASN A 377 -14.33 -2.60 -3.87
C ASN A 377 -14.75 -2.28 -2.42
N VAL A 378 -15.97 -1.77 -2.28
CA VAL A 378 -16.60 -1.52 -0.99
C VAL A 378 -17.88 -2.35 -0.90
N SER A 379 -17.96 -3.25 0.07
CA SER A 379 -19.15 -4.06 0.36
C SER A 379 -19.70 -3.69 1.73
N ARG A 380 -20.97 -3.27 1.78
CA ARG A 380 -21.56 -2.80 3.04
C ARG A 380 -23.06 -3.03 3.14
N ASN A 381 -23.54 -3.27 4.37
CA ASN A 381 -24.95 -3.50 4.67
C ASN A 381 -25.54 -4.65 3.84
N ASN A 382 -24.75 -5.68 3.55
CA ASN A 382 -25.16 -6.93 2.90
C ASN A 382 -25.26 -8.05 3.94
N GLY A 383 -25.57 -9.28 3.54
CA GLY A 383 -25.41 -10.46 4.39
C GLY A 383 -23.94 -10.65 4.72
N TYR A 384 -23.17 -11.30 3.88
CA TYR A 384 -21.71 -11.23 3.91
C TYR A 384 -21.19 -10.09 3.04
N GLY A 385 -19.99 -9.58 3.38
CA GLY A 385 -19.34 -8.59 2.54
C GLY A 385 -18.81 -9.19 1.24
N TYR A 386 -17.98 -10.21 1.40
CA TYR A 386 -17.36 -11.02 0.34
C TYR A 386 -17.43 -12.48 0.75
N TYR A 387 -17.96 -13.31 -0.13
CA TYR A 387 -18.08 -14.75 0.08
C TYR A 387 -17.35 -15.51 -1.02
N ILE A 388 -16.37 -16.33 -0.64
CA ILE A 388 -15.67 -17.26 -1.53
C ILE A 388 -16.13 -18.67 -1.16
N GLU A 389 -17.01 -19.24 -1.97
CA GLU A 389 -17.75 -20.47 -1.64
C GLU A 389 -16.84 -21.71 -1.57
N ASN A 390 -15.80 -21.81 -2.42
CA ASN A 390 -14.94 -22.98 -2.43
C ASN A 390 -13.46 -22.62 -2.21
N ASP A 391 -12.67 -22.31 -3.28
CA ASP A 391 -11.22 -22.17 -3.17
C ASP A 391 -10.67 -20.89 -3.82
N ILE A 392 -9.72 -20.29 -3.15
CA ILE A 392 -8.80 -19.31 -3.74
C ILE A 392 -7.53 -20.06 -4.11
N SER A 393 -7.43 -20.49 -5.38
CA SER A 393 -6.24 -21.16 -5.90
C SER A 393 -5.25 -20.22 -6.61
N GLY A 394 -5.66 -18.99 -6.92
CA GLY A 394 -4.83 -17.99 -7.59
C GLY A 394 -5.41 -16.58 -7.53
N GLY A 395 -4.76 -15.63 -8.23
CA GLY A 395 -5.20 -14.24 -8.29
C GLY A 395 -4.91 -13.40 -7.03
N THR A 396 -5.51 -12.21 -7.01
CA THR A 396 -5.26 -11.23 -5.92
C THR A 396 -6.58 -10.59 -5.46
N ILE A 397 -6.84 -10.62 -4.15
CA ILE A 397 -7.92 -9.91 -3.48
C ILE A 397 -7.29 -8.81 -2.62
N SER A 398 -7.44 -7.52 -3.02
CA SER A 398 -6.65 -6.48 -2.36
C SER A 398 -7.36 -5.13 -2.21
N ASN A 399 -7.06 -4.44 -1.11
CA ASN A 399 -7.56 -3.09 -0.84
C ASN A 399 -9.09 -2.98 -0.90
N ASN A 400 -9.81 -4.06 -0.59
CA ASN A 400 -11.26 -4.05 -0.50
C ASN A 400 -11.70 -3.68 0.92
N ILE A 401 -12.90 -3.15 1.05
CA ILE A 401 -13.51 -2.78 2.33
C ILE A 401 -14.80 -3.57 2.50
N ALA A 402 -14.92 -4.28 3.62
CA ALA A 402 -16.16 -4.87 4.11
C ALA A 402 -16.58 -4.12 5.38
N GLU A 403 -17.76 -3.50 5.36
CA GLU A 403 -18.19 -2.72 6.52
C GLU A 403 -19.69 -2.83 6.81
N ASN A 404 -20.06 -2.98 8.09
CA ASN A 404 -21.44 -3.02 8.56
C ASN A 404 -22.27 -4.11 7.87
N ASN A 405 -21.69 -5.27 7.55
CA ASN A 405 -22.43 -6.42 7.03
C ASN A 405 -23.05 -7.20 8.20
N LEU A 406 -24.12 -7.94 7.91
CA LEU A 406 -24.89 -8.64 8.95
C LEU A 406 -24.12 -9.80 9.56
N TYR A 407 -23.28 -10.45 8.76
CA TYR A 407 -22.42 -11.57 9.13
C TYR A 407 -20.95 -11.14 8.96
N ASP A 408 -20.10 -11.99 8.35
CA ASP A 408 -18.68 -11.74 8.21
C ASP A 408 -18.36 -10.67 7.14
N GLY A 409 -17.25 -10.01 7.35
CA GLY A 409 -16.73 -9.12 6.34
C GLY A 409 -16.22 -9.87 5.11
N PHE A 410 -15.41 -10.89 5.35
CA PHE A 410 -14.89 -11.82 4.36
C PHE A 410 -15.09 -13.26 4.86
N TYR A 411 -15.93 -14.02 4.17
CA TYR A 411 -16.06 -15.46 4.37
C TYR A 411 -15.31 -16.18 3.24
N ILE A 412 -14.37 -17.04 3.59
CA ILE A 412 -13.50 -17.76 2.66
C ILE A 412 -13.49 -19.23 3.08
N THR A 413 -14.08 -20.10 2.24
CA THR A 413 -14.07 -21.52 2.60
C THR A 413 -12.66 -22.05 2.61
N LYS A 414 -11.84 -21.81 1.55
CA LYS A 414 -10.49 -22.34 1.45
C LYS A 414 -9.52 -21.41 0.73
N MET A 415 -8.25 -21.49 1.12
CA MET A 415 -7.16 -20.84 0.40
C MET A 415 -6.01 -21.82 0.15
N SER A 416 -5.86 -22.25 -1.10
CA SER A 416 -4.76 -23.11 -1.54
C SER A 416 -3.63 -22.35 -2.25
N GLY A 417 -3.88 -21.09 -2.66
CA GLY A 417 -2.92 -20.23 -3.36
C GLY A 417 -3.38 -18.78 -3.40
N GLY A 418 -2.87 -17.99 -4.35
CA GLY A 418 -3.23 -16.58 -4.51
C GLY A 418 -2.75 -15.65 -3.39
N SER A 419 -3.36 -14.47 -3.32
CA SER A 419 -2.99 -13.44 -2.34
C SER A 419 -4.20 -12.62 -1.88
N ILE A 420 -4.37 -12.46 -0.54
CA ILE A 420 -5.34 -11.58 0.09
C ILE A 420 -4.56 -10.53 0.88
N THR A 421 -4.57 -9.26 0.42
CA THR A 421 -3.66 -8.27 1.00
C THR A 421 -4.25 -6.87 1.09
N GLY A 422 -4.01 -6.18 2.20
CA GLY A 422 -4.41 -4.79 2.39
C GLY A 422 -5.92 -4.56 2.45
N ASN A 423 -6.72 -5.59 2.72
CA ASN A 423 -8.17 -5.46 2.85
C ASN A 423 -8.53 -4.97 4.26
N THR A 424 -9.68 -4.31 4.37
CA THR A 424 -10.20 -3.82 5.66
C THR A 424 -11.58 -4.41 5.90
N SER A 425 -11.75 -5.05 7.06
CA SER A 425 -13.04 -5.56 7.54
C SER A 425 -13.38 -4.89 8.86
N LYS A 426 -14.56 -4.26 8.93
CA LYS A 426 -14.90 -3.53 10.16
C LYS A 426 -16.39 -3.42 10.44
N ASN A 427 -16.75 -3.44 11.72
CA ASN A 427 -18.11 -3.28 12.21
C ASN A 427 -19.06 -4.31 11.58
N ASN A 428 -18.61 -5.53 11.34
CA ASN A 428 -19.47 -6.60 10.86
C ASN A 428 -20.08 -7.38 12.03
N GLY A 429 -21.19 -8.04 11.81
CA GLY A 429 -21.98 -8.69 12.86
C GLY A 429 -21.39 -10.03 13.35
N ASN A 430 -20.41 -10.59 12.64
CA ASN A 430 -19.61 -11.74 13.06
C ASN A 430 -18.12 -11.41 12.89
N ASP A 431 -17.36 -12.26 12.17
CA ASP A 431 -15.92 -12.15 12.01
C ASP A 431 -15.49 -11.07 11.00
N GLY A 432 -14.30 -10.55 11.20
CA GLY A 432 -13.66 -9.73 10.19
C GLY A 432 -13.32 -10.55 8.95
N PHE A 433 -12.58 -11.62 9.15
CA PHE A 433 -12.20 -12.61 8.13
C PHE A 433 -12.38 -14.00 8.73
N TYR A 434 -13.16 -14.84 8.06
CA TYR A 434 -13.41 -16.22 8.44
C TYR A 434 -12.92 -17.20 7.36
N PHE A 435 -12.14 -18.19 7.75
CA PHE A 435 -11.66 -19.30 6.91
C PHE A 435 -12.28 -20.59 7.43
N ASP A 436 -13.16 -21.20 6.66
CA ASP A 436 -13.97 -22.37 7.04
C ASP A 436 -13.26 -23.73 6.82
N ASP A 437 -12.13 -23.75 6.10
CA ASP A 437 -11.26 -24.92 5.90
C ASP A 437 -9.78 -24.51 6.05
N VAL A 438 -8.94 -25.49 6.25
CA VAL A 438 -7.49 -25.32 6.49
C VAL A 438 -6.81 -24.56 5.36
N MET A 439 -6.09 -23.49 5.69
CA MET A 439 -5.23 -22.77 4.75
C MET A 439 -4.02 -23.63 4.38
N THR A 440 -3.91 -24.03 3.10
CA THR A 440 -2.83 -24.89 2.61
C THR A 440 -1.76 -24.17 1.81
N GLY A 441 -1.96 -22.88 1.47
CA GLY A 441 -0.99 -22.09 0.70
C GLY A 441 -1.41 -20.63 0.54
N GLY A 442 -0.72 -19.90 -0.32
CA GLY A 442 -1.00 -18.49 -0.60
C GLY A 442 -0.41 -17.50 0.41
N VAL A 443 -0.77 -16.22 0.24
CA VAL A 443 -0.32 -15.11 1.10
C VAL A 443 -1.52 -14.33 1.61
N PHE A 444 -1.66 -14.27 2.93
CA PHE A 444 -2.66 -13.47 3.63
C PHE A 444 -1.93 -12.39 4.45
N SER A 445 -1.91 -11.12 3.94
CA SER A 445 -1.06 -10.10 4.56
C SER A 445 -1.62 -8.69 4.59
N ASP A 446 -1.15 -7.92 5.55
CA ASP A 446 -1.45 -6.50 5.67
C ASP A 446 -2.95 -6.16 5.74
N ASN A 447 -3.79 -7.12 6.15
CA ASN A 447 -5.23 -6.93 6.29
C ASN A 447 -5.55 -6.35 7.69
N ILE A 448 -6.66 -5.62 7.78
CA ILE A 448 -7.12 -5.00 9.03
C ILE A 448 -8.53 -5.51 9.34
N ALA A 449 -8.71 -6.06 10.54
CA ALA A 449 -9.99 -6.42 11.11
C ALA A 449 -10.26 -5.59 12.37
N SER A 450 -11.35 -4.83 12.40
CA SER A 450 -11.59 -3.94 13.53
C SER A 450 -13.06 -3.79 13.91
N ASN A 451 -13.33 -3.79 15.22
CA ASN A 451 -14.68 -3.60 15.77
C ASN A 451 -15.71 -4.57 15.17
N ASN A 452 -15.33 -5.81 14.90
CA ASN A 452 -16.28 -6.86 14.53
C ASN A 452 -16.87 -7.48 15.78
N ASP A 453 -18.12 -7.97 15.70
CA ASP A 453 -18.85 -8.45 16.86
C ASP A 453 -18.38 -9.85 17.35
N GLU A 454 -17.50 -10.51 16.56
CA GLU A 454 -16.83 -11.75 16.95
C GLU A 454 -15.30 -11.62 16.76
N PHE A 455 -14.65 -12.50 16.01
CA PHE A 455 -13.20 -12.52 15.85
C PHE A 455 -12.71 -11.47 14.82
N GLY A 456 -11.45 -11.07 15.00
CA GLY A 456 -10.77 -10.29 13.96
C GLY A 456 -10.47 -11.15 12.74
N PHE A 457 -9.71 -12.20 12.95
CA PHE A 457 -9.30 -13.20 11.98
C PHE A 457 -9.53 -14.58 12.58
N ASN A 458 -10.37 -15.35 11.94
CA ASN A 458 -10.77 -16.69 12.36
C ASN A 458 -10.33 -17.70 11.29
N PHE A 459 -9.42 -18.59 11.62
CA PHE A 459 -8.91 -19.65 10.78
C PHE A 459 -9.31 -21.00 11.34
N ASP A 460 -9.79 -21.91 10.48
CA ASP A 460 -9.89 -23.31 10.87
C ASP A 460 -8.48 -23.81 11.24
N GLY A 461 -7.59 -24.01 10.28
CA GLY A 461 -6.21 -24.38 10.57
C GLY A 461 -5.20 -23.88 9.52
N VAL A 462 -3.91 -24.12 9.77
CA VAL A 462 -2.83 -23.71 8.87
C VAL A 462 -1.86 -24.85 8.58
N ASN A 463 -1.86 -25.31 7.34
CA ASN A 463 -0.96 -26.37 6.87
C ASN A 463 0.11 -25.85 5.89
N GLY A 464 0.08 -24.57 5.56
CA GLY A 464 1.04 -23.90 4.68
C GLY A 464 0.69 -22.43 4.43
N GLY A 465 1.46 -21.77 3.55
CA GLY A 465 1.24 -20.35 3.24
C GLY A 465 1.84 -19.38 4.28
N THR A 466 1.42 -18.12 4.15
CA THR A 466 1.95 -17.04 5.01
C THR A 466 0.83 -16.13 5.49
N ILE A 467 0.72 -15.93 6.79
CA ILE A 467 -0.17 -14.98 7.47
C ILE A 467 0.72 -13.91 8.11
N SER A 468 0.76 -12.70 7.53
CA SER A 468 1.75 -11.72 7.98
C SER A 468 1.29 -10.26 7.95
N GLY A 469 1.73 -9.49 8.95
CA GLY A 469 1.49 -8.05 8.98
C GLY A 469 0.03 -7.64 9.17
N ASN A 470 -0.86 -8.57 9.53
CA ASN A 470 -2.27 -8.29 9.72
C ASN A 470 -2.52 -7.63 11.08
N GLN A 471 -3.60 -6.85 11.20
CA GLN A 471 -3.95 -6.12 12.41
C GLN A 471 -5.39 -6.43 12.84
N ALA A 472 -5.55 -6.94 14.05
CA ALA A 472 -6.83 -7.18 14.71
C ALA A 472 -7.01 -6.17 15.85
N LEU A 473 -7.98 -5.29 15.74
CA LEU A 473 -8.14 -4.14 16.63
C LEU A 473 -9.58 -4.07 17.16
N ASP A 474 -9.74 -4.05 18.49
CA ASP A 474 -11.03 -3.78 19.13
C ASP A 474 -12.15 -4.78 18.69
N ASN A 475 -11.85 -6.04 18.38
CA ASN A 475 -12.85 -7.05 18.08
C ASN A 475 -13.38 -7.67 19.39
N ALA A 476 -14.63 -8.20 19.37
CA ALA A 476 -15.29 -8.62 20.61
C ALA A 476 -14.77 -9.96 21.18
N TYR A 477 -14.18 -10.82 20.33
CA TYR A 477 -13.50 -12.05 20.75
C TYR A 477 -12.00 -11.96 20.45
N ALA A 478 -11.33 -13.06 20.12
CA ALA A 478 -9.90 -13.03 19.87
C ALA A 478 -9.52 -12.23 18.61
N GLY A 479 -8.33 -11.62 18.65
CA GLY A 479 -7.77 -10.94 17.49
C GLY A 479 -7.50 -11.91 16.34
N PHE A 480 -6.83 -13.02 16.67
CA PHE A 480 -6.57 -14.13 15.75
C PHE A 480 -6.95 -15.44 16.44
N ALA A 481 -7.79 -16.23 15.82
CA ALA A 481 -8.18 -17.55 16.28
C ALA A 481 -7.77 -18.62 15.26
N PHE A 482 -7.32 -19.78 15.75
CA PHE A 482 -6.97 -20.97 14.99
C PHE A 482 -7.62 -22.16 15.67
N TYR A 483 -8.61 -22.78 15.02
CA TYR A 483 -9.47 -23.81 15.61
C TYR A 483 -9.04 -25.24 15.32
N ASP A 484 -8.15 -25.47 14.32
CA ASP A 484 -7.58 -26.78 13.99
C ASP A 484 -6.06 -26.66 13.97
N ASP A 485 -5.37 -27.75 13.74
CA ASP A 485 -3.92 -27.90 13.82
C ASP A 485 -3.13 -26.85 13.00
N ILE A 486 -2.02 -26.41 13.56
CA ILE A 486 -0.96 -25.74 12.81
C ILE A 486 0.14 -26.76 12.48
N ASN A 487 0.07 -27.32 11.28
CA ASN A 487 1.03 -28.30 10.79
C ASN A 487 2.18 -27.69 9.99
N GLY A 488 2.10 -26.41 9.61
CA GLY A 488 3.11 -25.71 8.82
C GLY A 488 2.80 -24.25 8.57
N GLY A 489 3.47 -23.63 7.59
CA GLY A 489 3.28 -22.24 7.25
C GLY A 489 4.04 -21.24 8.14
N THR A 490 3.74 -19.97 7.95
CA THR A 490 4.37 -18.87 8.71
C THR A 490 3.33 -17.86 9.17
N ILE A 491 3.26 -17.62 10.49
CA ILE A 491 2.42 -16.59 11.12
C ILE A 491 3.37 -15.54 11.70
N SER A 492 3.46 -14.36 11.07
CA SER A 492 4.53 -13.43 11.42
C SER A 492 4.17 -11.95 11.39
N GLY A 493 4.65 -11.20 12.37
CA GLY A 493 4.50 -9.74 12.38
C GLY A 493 3.05 -9.26 12.47
N ASN A 494 2.13 -10.10 12.93
CA ASN A 494 0.73 -9.73 13.12
C ASN A 494 0.54 -9.01 14.46
N ILE A 495 -0.46 -8.14 14.54
CA ILE A 495 -0.76 -7.32 15.72
C ILE A 495 -2.20 -7.59 16.16
N ALA A 496 -2.37 -7.94 17.45
CA ALA A 496 -3.67 -8.06 18.11
C ALA A 496 -3.73 -7.08 19.29
N GLU A 497 -4.62 -6.10 19.19
CA GLU A 497 -4.71 -5.05 20.21
C GLU A 497 -6.16 -4.80 20.63
N ARG A 498 -6.43 -4.82 21.93
CA ARG A 498 -7.76 -4.55 22.53
C ARG A 498 -8.85 -5.50 22.05
N ASN A 499 -8.54 -6.79 21.91
CA ASN A 499 -9.51 -7.87 21.73
C ASN A 499 -9.77 -8.59 23.07
N ASP A 500 -10.58 -9.65 23.09
CA ASP A 500 -10.65 -10.50 24.28
C ASP A 500 -9.30 -11.21 24.48
N ASP A 501 -8.90 -12.13 23.61
CA ASP A 501 -7.54 -12.66 23.53
C ASP A 501 -6.77 -12.05 22.33
N GLY A 502 -5.44 -12.02 22.43
CA GLY A 502 -4.63 -11.58 21.29
C GLY A 502 -4.61 -12.64 20.19
N PHE A 503 -4.05 -13.80 20.51
CA PHE A 503 -3.95 -14.98 19.66
C PHE A 503 -4.45 -16.20 20.42
N TYR A 504 -5.42 -16.90 19.84
CA TYR A 504 -6.05 -18.09 20.38
C TYR A 504 -5.75 -19.30 19.48
N PHE A 505 -5.20 -20.38 20.05
CA PHE A 505 -4.90 -21.63 19.39
C PHE A 505 -5.65 -22.74 20.11
N ASP A 506 -6.62 -23.39 19.43
CA ASP A 506 -7.51 -24.38 20.06
C ASP A 506 -6.96 -25.82 20.05
N GLU A 507 -6.22 -26.18 18.98
CA GLU A 507 -5.69 -27.52 18.78
C GLU A 507 -4.15 -27.49 18.65
N ASP A 508 -3.53 -28.61 18.25
CA ASP A 508 -2.08 -28.84 18.30
C ASP A 508 -1.25 -27.92 17.38
N ILE A 509 -0.09 -27.53 17.87
CA ILE A 509 0.97 -26.97 17.03
C ILE A 509 2.03 -28.04 16.76
N ASN A 510 1.88 -28.69 15.63
CA ASN A 510 2.77 -29.77 15.18
C ASN A 510 3.96 -29.27 14.35
N GLY A 511 3.91 -28.00 13.86
CA GLY A 511 4.97 -27.44 13.02
C GLY A 511 4.79 -25.96 12.73
N GLY A 512 5.45 -25.47 11.66
CA GLY A 512 5.36 -24.06 11.25
C GLY A 512 6.25 -23.09 12.03
N THR A 513 6.05 -21.80 11.75
CA THR A 513 6.81 -20.72 12.39
C THR A 513 5.87 -19.59 12.83
N ILE A 514 5.80 -19.32 14.12
CA ILE A 514 5.02 -18.22 14.71
C ILE A 514 6.02 -17.22 15.30
N THR A 515 6.23 -16.09 14.61
CA THR A 515 7.34 -15.20 14.97
C THR A 515 7.04 -13.71 14.83
N GLY A 516 7.52 -12.93 15.79
CA GLY A 516 7.43 -11.47 15.72
C GLY A 516 6.02 -10.91 15.81
N ASN A 517 5.06 -11.69 16.32
CA ASN A 517 3.69 -11.23 16.52
C ASN A 517 3.59 -10.44 17.84
N ILE A 518 2.63 -9.51 17.89
CA ILE A 518 2.42 -8.62 19.04
C ILE A 518 0.99 -8.74 19.52
N ALA A 519 0.82 -9.06 20.80
CA ALA A 519 -0.45 -9.04 21.51
C ALA A 519 -0.40 -7.99 22.62
N SER A 520 -1.28 -7.00 22.57
CA SER A 520 -1.23 -5.91 23.55
C SER A 520 -2.60 -5.40 23.98
N ASN A 521 -2.71 -5.11 25.28
CA ASN A 521 -3.92 -4.54 25.88
C ASN A 521 -5.18 -5.39 25.64
N ASN A 522 -5.05 -6.69 25.43
CA ASN A 522 -6.18 -7.59 25.30
C ASN A 522 -6.79 -7.86 26.69
N ARG A 523 -8.06 -8.21 26.70
CA ARG A 523 -8.81 -8.35 27.96
C ARG A 523 -8.37 -9.55 28.79
N TYR A 524 -7.98 -10.63 28.13
CA TYR A 524 -7.46 -11.85 28.70
C TYR A 524 -6.01 -12.05 28.26
N ASP A 525 -5.69 -13.16 27.61
CA ASP A 525 -4.33 -13.54 27.29
C ASP A 525 -3.75 -12.82 26.07
N GLY A 526 -2.43 -12.66 26.08
CA GLY A 526 -1.71 -12.26 24.89
C GLY A 526 -1.72 -13.36 23.84
N PHE A 527 -1.26 -14.53 24.24
CA PHE A 527 -1.24 -15.76 23.43
C PHE A 527 -1.75 -16.91 24.29
N TYR A 528 -2.82 -17.55 23.85
CA TYR A 528 -3.44 -18.68 24.54
C TYR A 528 -3.37 -19.94 23.69
N PHE A 529 -2.72 -20.99 24.20
CA PHE A 529 -2.57 -22.31 23.58
C PHE A 529 -3.30 -23.31 24.44
N ARG A 530 -4.39 -23.86 23.91
CA ARG A 530 -5.29 -24.74 24.65
C ARG A 530 -4.87 -26.21 24.62
N ASP A 531 -4.04 -26.60 23.65
CA ASP A 531 -3.59 -27.96 23.44
C ASP A 531 -2.07 -28.03 23.23
N GLU A 532 -1.52 -29.15 22.78
CA GLU A 532 -0.09 -29.48 22.79
C GLU A 532 0.74 -28.71 21.77
N ILE A 533 1.92 -28.27 22.17
CA ILE A 533 2.98 -27.85 21.25
C ILE A 533 3.99 -28.99 21.11
N SER A 534 3.84 -29.81 20.07
CA SER A 534 4.72 -30.93 19.78
C SER A 534 5.86 -30.61 18.81
N GLY A 535 5.80 -29.45 18.10
CA GLY A 535 6.81 -29.05 17.12
C GLY A 535 6.83 -27.56 16.77
N GLY A 536 7.49 -27.23 15.66
CA GLY A 536 7.55 -25.85 15.16
C GLY A 536 8.48 -24.88 15.93
N THR A 537 8.35 -23.60 15.60
CA THR A 537 9.12 -22.51 16.22
C THR A 537 8.21 -21.37 16.63
N PHE A 538 8.19 -21.05 17.91
CA PHE A 538 7.51 -19.91 18.48
C PHE A 538 8.55 -18.92 19.02
N SER A 539 8.76 -17.77 18.32
CA SER A 539 9.90 -16.92 18.67
C SER A 539 9.71 -15.43 18.43
N ASN A 540 10.37 -14.64 19.24
CA ASN A 540 10.38 -13.17 19.12
C ASN A 540 8.97 -12.55 19.20
N ASN A 541 8.00 -13.21 19.78
CA ASN A 541 6.66 -12.69 19.98
C ASN A 541 6.63 -11.81 21.26
N ILE A 542 5.72 -10.84 21.26
CA ILE A 542 5.61 -9.87 22.35
C ILE A 542 4.18 -9.88 22.89
N ALA A 543 4.05 -10.08 24.20
CA ALA A 543 2.79 -9.95 24.94
C ALA A 543 2.95 -8.84 25.99
N THR A 544 2.17 -7.78 25.87
CA THR A 544 2.31 -6.63 26.77
C THR A 544 0.98 -6.07 27.25
N ASP A 545 0.88 -5.80 28.55
CA ASP A 545 -0.26 -5.15 29.17
C ASP A 545 -1.60 -5.88 28.89
N ASN A 546 -1.60 -7.22 28.76
CA ASN A 546 -2.79 -8.03 28.64
C ASN A 546 -3.40 -8.27 30.02
N GLY A 547 -4.72 -8.53 30.08
CA GLY A 547 -5.46 -8.60 31.34
C GLY A 547 -5.23 -9.88 32.15
N ASP A 548 -4.77 -10.96 31.52
CA ASP A 548 -4.41 -12.23 32.11
C ASP A 548 -2.94 -12.58 31.81
N ASP A 549 -2.63 -13.76 31.31
CA ASP A 549 -1.25 -14.16 31.03
C ASP A 549 -0.69 -13.53 29.76
N GLY A 550 0.62 -13.31 29.73
CA GLY A 550 1.28 -12.88 28.47
C GLY A 550 1.27 -14.00 27.44
N PHE A 551 1.71 -15.17 27.88
CA PHE A 551 1.70 -16.42 27.14
C PHE A 551 1.19 -17.54 28.06
N ASP A 552 0.08 -18.13 27.67
CA ASP A 552 -0.55 -19.27 28.34
C ASP A 552 -0.39 -20.51 27.45
N PHE A 553 0.37 -21.48 27.91
CA PHE A 553 0.63 -22.77 27.27
C PHE A 553 0.03 -23.90 28.08
N ASP A 554 -0.59 -24.89 27.40
CA ASP A 554 -0.92 -26.16 28.04
C ASP A 554 0.31 -27.10 27.98
N ASP A 555 0.31 -28.18 27.21
CA ASP A 555 1.42 -29.14 27.14
C ASP A 555 2.54 -28.67 26.16
N PHE A 556 3.81 -28.92 26.57
CA PHE A 556 4.96 -28.64 25.71
C PHE A 556 5.86 -29.89 25.59
N ASP A 557 5.69 -30.63 24.51
CA ASP A 557 6.40 -31.88 24.23
C ASP A 557 7.58 -31.73 23.23
N GLY A 558 7.58 -30.65 22.43
CA GLY A 558 8.63 -30.46 21.43
C GLY A 558 8.73 -29.05 20.87
N GLY A 559 9.57 -28.89 19.81
CA GLY A 559 9.75 -27.59 19.18
C GLY A 559 10.66 -26.61 19.91
N THR A 560 10.51 -25.34 19.60
CA THR A 560 11.34 -24.25 20.16
C THR A 560 10.51 -23.04 20.52
N ILE A 561 10.51 -22.65 21.80
CA ILE A 561 9.94 -21.38 22.30
C ILE A 561 11.09 -20.48 22.70
N SER A 562 11.35 -19.39 21.96
CA SER A 562 12.56 -18.62 22.21
C SER A 562 12.45 -17.11 21.97
N ASN A 563 13.15 -16.36 22.81
CA ASN A 563 13.27 -14.90 22.71
C ASN A 563 11.91 -14.17 22.72
N ASN A 564 10.90 -14.73 23.34
CA ASN A 564 9.60 -14.07 23.52
C ASN A 564 9.67 -13.12 24.71
N ILE A 565 8.85 -12.07 24.68
CA ILE A 565 8.83 -11.02 25.70
C ILE A 565 7.41 -10.89 26.25
N ALA A 566 7.27 -11.06 27.56
CA ALA A 566 6.04 -10.85 28.33
C ALA A 566 6.24 -9.69 29.32
N THR A 567 5.49 -8.62 29.20
CA THR A 567 5.70 -7.44 30.03
C THR A 567 4.39 -6.84 30.52
N GLY A 568 4.27 -6.66 31.84
CA GLY A 568 3.17 -5.89 32.44
C GLY A 568 1.80 -6.57 32.35
N ASN A 569 1.75 -7.89 32.14
CA ASN A 569 0.50 -8.65 32.06
C ASN A 569 -0.17 -8.80 33.42
N GLY A 570 -1.48 -9.03 33.42
CA GLY A 570 -2.32 -9.01 34.63
C GLY A 570 -2.17 -10.20 35.56
N VAL A 571 -1.60 -11.31 35.07
CA VAL A 571 -1.27 -12.49 35.85
C VAL A 571 0.20 -12.86 35.57
N ASN A 572 0.48 -14.03 34.98
CA ASN A 572 1.86 -14.46 34.72
C ASN A 572 2.44 -13.83 33.44
N GLY A 573 3.76 -13.77 33.36
CA GLY A 573 4.40 -13.42 32.10
C GLY A 573 4.27 -14.55 31.08
N ILE A 574 4.74 -15.74 31.46
CA ILE A 574 4.70 -16.97 30.67
C ILE A 574 4.29 -18.11 31.59
N ALA A 575 3.21 -18.81 31.29
CA ALA A 575 2.74 -19.95 32.05
C ALA A 575 2.66 -21.21 31.20
N PHE A 576 3.00 -22.36 31.79
CA PHE A 576 2.71 -23.70 31.30
C PHE A 576 1.80 -24.36 32.35
N TYR A 577 0.56 -24.64 31.96
CA TYR A 577 -0.41 -25.29 32.84
C TYR A 577 -0.41 -26.82 32.70
N GLY A 578 0.12 -27.33 31.56
CA GLY A 578 0.34 -28.75 31.32
C GLY A 578 1.81 -29.17 31.45
N GLU A 579 2.12 -30.45 31.09
CA GLU A 579 3.43 -31.04 31.24
C GLU A 579 4.48 -30.46 30.25
N VAL A 580 5.69 -30.21 30.76
CA VAL A 580 6.85 -29.92 29.91
C VAL A 580 7.71 -31.17 29.78
N SER A 581 7.47 -31.98 28.75
CA SER A 581 8.13 -33.24 28.53
C SER A 581 9.32 -33.18 27.57
N GLY A 582 9.42 -32.14 26.73
CA GLY A 582 10.47 -32.01 25.68
C GLY A 582 10.79 -30.58 25.27
N GLY A 583 11.32 -30.42 24.06
CA GLY A 583 11.58 -29.16 23.41
C GLY A 583 12.66 -28.26 24.02
N THR A 584 12.71 -27.01 23.54
CA THR A 584 13.63 -25.97 24.02
C THR A 584 12.88 -24.67 24.32
N PHE A 585 12.93 -24.26 25.61
CA PHE A 585 12.41 -22.97 26.07
C PHE A 585 13.59 -22.06 26.46
N SER A 586 13.91 -21.06 25.65
CA SER A 586 15.17 -20.33 25.85
C SER A 586 15.17 -18.87 25.47
N GLY A 587 15.88 -18.05 26.25
CA GLY A 587 16.09 -16.64 25.96
C GLY A 587 14.82 -15.78 26.13
N ASN A 588 13.76 -16.30 26.73
CA ASN A 588 12.51 -15.58 26.95
C ASN A 588 12.64 -14.59 28.11
N THR A 589 11.89 -13.52 28.07
CA THR A 589 11.90 -12.45 29.08
C THR A 589 10.50 -12.21 29.63
N ALA A 590 10.35 -12.29 30.92
CA ALA A 590 9.12 -11.97 31.64
C ALA A 590 9.38 -10.86 32.68
N THR A 591 8.77 -9.69 32.47
CA THR A 591 9.11 -8.49 33.26
C THR A 591 7.90 -7.73 33.77
N GLY A 592 7.82 -7.48 35.06
CA GLY A 592 6.83 -6.60 35.68
C GLY A 592 5.39 -7.10 35.56
N ASN A 593 5.19 -8.41 35.46
CA ASN A 593 3.87 -9.03 35.48
C ASN A 593 3.29 -9.05 36.89
N GLN A 594 1.95 -9.17 37.02
CA GLN A 594 1.25 -8.99 38.29
C GLN A 594 1.23 -10.26 39.15
N ASP A 595 1.72 -11.37 38.64
CA ASP A 595 1.95 -12.63 39.37
C ASP A 595 3.36 -13.12 39.03
N ASN A 596 3.56 -14.39 38.68
CA ASN A 596 4.87 -14.96 38.38
C ASN A 596 5.47 -14.44 37.07
N GLY A 597 6.80 -14.42 37.01
CA GLY A 597 7.48 -14.19 35.75
C GLY A 597 7.25 -15.35 34.79
N ILE A 598 7.69 -16.54 35.18
CA ILE A 598 7.57 -17.77 34.39
C ILE A 598 7.09 -18.88 35.29
N LYS A 599 5.94 -19.46 34.98
CA LYS A 599 5.28 -20.52 35.75
C LYS A 599 5.29 -21.85 35.00
N PHE A 600 5.58 -22.93 35.70
CA PHE A 600 5.43 -24.32 35.28
C PHE A 600 4.48 -25.00 36.29
N GLY A 601 3.18 -24.96 35.99
CA GLY A 601 2.11 -25.38 36.88
C GLY A 601 1.81 -26.88 36.84
N ASP A 602 2.59 -27.68 36.11
CA ASP A 602 2.60 -29.14 36.13
C ASP A 602 4.06 -29.64 36.03
N THR A 603 4.24 -30.92 35.78
CA THR A 603 5.54 -31.60 35.78
C THR A 603 6.48 -31.15 34.67
N VAL A 604 7.71 -30.79 35.02
CA VAL A 604 8.84 -30.72 34.06
C VAL A 604 9.55 -32.08 34.08
N SER A 605 9.25 -32.90 33.08
CA SER A 605 9.84 -34.24 32.93
C SER A 605 10.98 -34.32 31.91
N GLY A 606 11.13 -33.32 31.05
CA GLY A 606 12.15 -33.27 30.00
C GLY A 606 12.51 -31.86 29.51
N GLY A 607 13.04 -31.78 28.30
CA GLY A 607 13.35 -30.51 27.65
C GLY A 607 14.54 -29.72 28.20
N THR A 608 14.71 -28.50 27.67
CA THR A 608 15.76 -27.56 28.10
C THR A 608 15.15 -26.18 28.35
N ILE A 609 15.19 -25.71 29.60
CA ILE A 609 14.75 -24.38 30.03
C ILE A 609 16.00 -23.56 30.34
N SER A 610 16.37 -22.63 29.43
CA SER A 610 17.68 -21.99 29.55
C SER A 610 17.74 -20.53 29.14
N ASN A 611 18.62 -19.78 29.80
CA ASN A 611 18.90 -18.38 29.48
C ASN A 611 17.66 -17.46 29.51
N ASN A 612 16.62 -17.82 30.26
CA ASN A 612 15.42 -17.00 30.41
C ASN A 612 15.62 -15.98 31.55
N LEU A 613 14.93 -14.84 31.43
CA LEU A 613 14.96 -13.76 32.41
C LEU A 613 13.56 -13.51 32.97
N ALA A 614 13.43 -13.58 34.29
CA ALA A 614 12.24 -13.13 35.00
C ALA A 614 12.62 -11.98 35.94
N SER A 615 12.06 -10.79 35.73
CA SER A 615 12.48 -9.63 36.51
C SER A 615 11.36 -8.68 36.92
N GLY A 616 11.38 -8.30 38.20
CA GLY A 616 10.48 -7.28 38.73
C GLY A 616 8.99 -7.68 38.73
N ASN A 617 8.68 -8.98 38.71
CA ASN A 617 7.32 -9.50 38.79
C ASN A 617 6.79 -9.39 40.26
N VAL A 618 5.46 -9.41 40.42
CA VAL A 618 4.84 -9.16 41.73
C VAL A 618 4.88 -10.40 42.63
N ASP A 619 5.03 -11.57 42.06
CA ASP A 619 5.28 -12.80 42.82
C ASP A 619 6.66 -13.35 42.43
N ASP A 620 6.77 -14.61 42.08
CA ASP A 620 8.05 -15.29 41.88
C ASP A 620 8.67 -14.98 40.50
N GLY A 621 9.99 -15.16 40.41
CA GLY A 621 10.68 -15.10 39.12
C GLY A 621 10.33 -16.32 38.27
N PHE A 622 10.61 -17.49 38.82
CA PHE A 622 10.26 -18.80 38.28
C PHE A 622 9.54 -19.62 39.35
N ASP A 623 8.39 -20.15 38.99
CA ASP A 623 7.55 -21.02 39.83
C ASP A 623 7.48 -22.40 39.17
N PHE A 624 7.87 -23.46 39.86
CA PHE A 624 7.88 -24.85 39.40
C PHE A 624 7.09 -25.74 40.36
N GLU A 625 6.12 -26.50 39.82
CA GLU A 625 5.44 -27.56 40.56
C GLU A 625 6.41 -28.76 40.73
N ASP A 626 6.36 -29.76 39.89
CA ASP A 626 7.19 -30.95 39.95
C ASP A 626 8.39 -30.93 38.96
N ILE A 627 9.58 -31.35 39.40
CA ILE A 627 10.74 -31.58 38.53
C ILE A 627 11.14 -33.05 38.57
N THR A 628 10.87 -33.78 37.51
CA THR A 628 11.25 -35.20 37.39
C THR A 628 12.38 -35.42 36.37
N GLY A 629 12.66 -34.43 35.49
CA GLY A 629 13.71 -34.51 34.49
C GLY A 629 14.14 -33.15 33.93
N GLY A 630 14.69 -33.13 32.72
CA GLY A 630 15.05 -31.92 32.01
C GLY A 630 16.30 -31.17 32.47
N PHE A 631 16.56 -30.03 31.82
CA PHE A 631 17.69 -29.12 32.11
C PHE A 631 17.20 -27.70 32.36
N ILE A 632 17.30 -27.22 33.60
CA ILE A 632 16.97 -25.84 34.01
C ILE A 632 18.30 -25.11 34.20
N THR A 633 18.78 -24.37 33.24
CA THR A 633 20.16 -23.89 33.28
C THR A 633 20.32 -22.45 32.78
N ALA A 634 21.20 -21.70 33.44
CA ALA A 634 21.56 -20.33 33.10
C ALA A 634 20.37 -19.32 33.03
N ASN A 635 19.29 -19.61 33.78
CA ASN A 635 18.16 -18.69 33.91
C ASN A 635 18.46 -17.63 34.99
N THR A 636 17.83 -16.48 34.90
CA THR A 636 18.01 -15.36 35.82
C THR A 636 16.68 -14.87 36.38
N ALA A 637 16.55 -14.86 37.71
CA ALA A 637 15.44 -14.24 38.42
C ALA A 637 15.95 -13.04 39.23
N THR A 638 15.47 -11.84 38.93
CA THR A 638 16.02 -10.64 39.56
C THR A 638 14.95 -9.61 39.95
N GLY A 639 14.98 -9.17 41.21
CA GLY A 639 14.15 -8.07 41.70
C GLY A 639 12.66 -8.37 41.75
N ASN A 640 12.26 -9.67 41.81
CA ASN A 640 10.88 -10.07 41.95
C ASN A 640 10.42 -9.84 43.42
N GLN A 641 9.11 -9.69 43.62
CA GLN A 641 8.61 -9.29 44.94
C GLN A 641 8.43 -10.47 45.91
N ASP A 642 8.60 -11.72 45.49
CA ASP A 642 8.80 -12.87 46.37
C ASP A 642 10.04 -13.67 45.95
N VAL A 643 9.95 -14.95 45.65
CA VAL A 643 11.09 -15.85 45.45
C VAL A 643 11.74 -15.67 44.08
N GLY A 644 13.03 -15.99 43.97
CA GLY A 644 13.71 -16.03 42.66
C GLY A 644 13.31 -17.25 41.86
N PHE A 645 13.54 -18.44 42.47
CA PHE A 645 13.14 -19.74 41.94
C PHE A 645 12.41 -20.50 43.03
N ASP A 646 11.11 -20.69 42.83
CA ASP A 646 10.30 -21.51 43.77
C ASP A 646 10.09 -22.91 43.17
N PHE A 647 10.16 -23.92 44.05
CA PHE A 647 9.95 -25.34 43.77
C PHE A 647 8.94 -25.85 44.78
N ASP A 648 7.66 -25.85 44.44
CA ASP A 648 6.54 -26.11 45.33
C ASP A 648 6.44 -27.58 45.70
N ASP A 649 6.68 -28.48 44.72
CA ASP A 649 6.60 -29.92 44.96
C ASP A 649 7.93 -30.65 44.68
N ILE A 650 7.94 -31.92 44.37
CA ILE A 650 9.10 -32.81 44.46
C ILE A 650 10.11 -32.58 43.35
N VAL A 651 11.37 -32.34 43.70
CA VAL A 651 12.49 -32.45 42.78
C VAL A 651 13.06 -33.87 42.85
N SER A 652 12.68 -34.74 41.92
CA SER A 652 13.07 -36.15 41.90
C SER A 652 14.10 -36.49 40.81
N GLY A 653 14.37 -35.57 39.87
CA GLY A 653 15.33 -35.76 38.75
C GLY A 653 15.83 -34.44 38.18
N GLY A 654 16.33 -34.48 36.94
CA GLY A 654 16.78 -33.32 36.20
C GLY A 654 18.11 -32.68 36.63
N THR A 655 18.44 -31.56 35.98
CA THR A 655 19.63 -30.75 36.29
C THR A 655 19.25 -29.28 36.44
N ILE A 656 19.41 -28.73 37.64
CA ILE A 656 19.18 -27.30 37.93
C ILE A 656 20.55 -26.66 38.15
N SER A 657 21.06 -25.93 37.13
CA SER A 657 22.45 -25.48 37.20
C SER A 657 22.72 -24.10 36.60
N ASN A 658 23.69 -23.41 37.15
CA ASN A 658 24.15 -22.10 36.68
C ASN A 658 23.05 -21.02 36.67
N ASN A 659 21.96 -21.17 37.40
CA ASN A 659 20.89 -20.20 37.52
C ASN A 659 21.25 -19.11 38.54
N ILE A 660 20.74 -17.90 38.34
CA ILE A 660 21.02 -16.72 39.16
C ILE A 660 19.71 -16.18 39.75
N ALA A 661 19.64 -16.09 41.07
CA ALA A 661 18.57 -15.44 41.83
C ALA A 661 19.13 -14.22 42.55
N SER A 662 18.79 -13.01 42.16
CA SER A 662 19.39 -11.81 42.73
C SER A 662 18.41 -10.70 43.08
N GLY A 663 18.50 -10.14 44.28
CA GLY A 663 17.75 -8.95 44.68
C GLY A 663 16.24 -9.18 44.82
N ASN A 664 15.77 -10.43 44.91
CA ASN A 664 14.38 -10.77 45.14
C ASN A 664 13.96 -10.48 46.58
N GLN A 665 12.66 -10.18 46.82
CA GLN A 665 12.20 -9.86 48.16
C GLN A 665 11.92 -11.13 49.02
N GLY A 666 11.83 -12.29 48.40
CA GLY A 666 11.75 -13.61 49.00
C GLY A 666 13.12 -14.28 49.14
N TYR A 667 13.13 -15.62 49.05
CA TYR A 667 14.34 -16.45 48.95
C TYR A 667 14.95 -16.34 47.54
N GLY A 668 16.25 -16.70 47.46
CA GLY A 668 16.87 -16.87 46.13
C GLY A 668 16.33 -18.13 45.46
N PHE A 669 16.46 -19.25 46.15
CA PHE A 669 15.92 -20.55 45.76
C PHE A 669 15.13 -21.12 46.94
N ASP A 670 13.86 -21.46 46.75
CA ASP A 670 13.01 -22.10 47.73
C ASP A 670 12.68 -23.53 47.28
N PHE A 671 12.97 -24.51 48.11
CA PHE A 671 12.60 -25.91 47.92
C PHE A 671 11.65 -26.29 49.02
N ILE A 672 10.35 -26.13 48.82
CA ILE A 672 9.30 -26.32 49.80
C ILE A 672 9.10 -27.81 50.07
N ALA A 673 9.15 -28.64 49.04
CA ALA A 673 9.02 -30.09 49.14
C ALA A 673 10.37 -30.83 49.08
N PRO A 674 10.40 -32.17 49.30
CA PRO A 674 11.64 -32.93 49.33
C PRO A 674 12.40 -32.98 48.02
N ILE A 675 13.70 -32.72 48.07
CA ILE A 675 14.62 -33.03 47.00
C ILE A 675 14.99 -34.51 47.08
N GLN A 676 14.51 -35.34 46.16
CA GLN A 676 14.73 -36.81 46.19
C GLN A 676 15.79 -37.28 45.21
N GLY A 677 16.10 -36.51 44.16
CA GLY A 677 17.06 -36.84 43.11
C GLY A 677 17.56 -35.63 42.35
N GLY A 678 18.23 -35.88 41.22
CA GLY A 678 18.74 -34.84 40.31
C GLY A 678 20.07 -34.18 40.75
N THR A 679 20.44 -33.13 40.02
CA THR A 679 21.67 -32.35 40.25
C THR A 679 21.34 -30.86 40.37
N ILE A 680 21.64 -30.26 41.52
CA ILE A 680 21.49 -28.84 41.80
C ILE A 680 22.88 -28.25 41.99
N SER A 681 23.42 -27.56 40.99
CA SER A 681 24.82 -27.18 41.02
C SER A 681 25.16 -25.85 40.37
N ASN A 682 26.18 -25.17 40.90
CA ASN A 682 26.71 -23.92 40.37
C ASN A 682 25.67 -22.78 40.31
N ASN A 683 24.57 -22.85 41.05
CA ASN A 683 23.59 -21.79 41.14
C ASN A 683 24.07 -20.66 42.05
N THR A 684 23.65 -19.43 41.82
CA THR A 684 24.02 -18.27 42.63
C THR A 684 22.79 -17.57 43.19
N ALA A 685 22.70 -17.43 44.49
CA ALA A 685 21.69 -16.63 45.17
C ALA A 685 22.34 -15.41 45.83
N SER A 686 22.01 -14.18 45.37
CA SER A 686 22.69 -12.99 45.90
C SER A 686 21.72 -11.83 46.19
N SER A 687 22.00 -11.15 47.31
CA SER A 687 21.29 -9.92 47.71
C SER A 687 19.77 -10.10 47.86
N ASN A 688 19.27 -11.31 48.13
CA ASN A 688 17.84 -11.54 48.34
C ASN A 688 17.44 -11.14 49.80
N SER A 689 16.19 -10.72 49.98
CA SER A 689 15.72 -10.21 51.28
C SER A 689 15.43 -11.28 52.32
N LYS A 690 15.36 -12.56 51.92
CA LYS A 690 15.34 -13.72 52.81
C LYS A 690 16.67 -14.49 52.74
N SER A 691 16.68 -15.79 52.83
CA SER A 691 17.90 -16.60 52.67
C SER A 691 18.23 -16.83 51.20
N GLY A 692 19.52 -17.12 50.90
CA GLY A 692 19.92 -17.49 49.57
C GLY A 692 19.24 -18.75 49.08
N TYR A 693 19.30 -19.78 49.92
CA TYR A 693 18.64 -21.08 49.72
C TYR A 693 17.81 -21.45 50.92
N PHE A 694 16.54 -21.77 50.70
CA PHE A 694 15.71 -22.43 51.71
C PHE A 694 15.46 -23.87 51.24
N VAL A 695 15.67 -24.84 52.12
CA VAL A 695 15.48 -26.26 51.84
C VAL A 695 14.74 -26.88 53.02
N ASN A 696 13.46 -27.17 52.82
CA ASN A 696 12.59 -27.60 53.92
C ASN A 696 12.86 -29.06 54.34
N ILE A 697 12.95 -29.99 53.40
CA ILE A 697 13.16 -31.41 53.69
C ILE A 697 14.05 -32.07 52.61
N PHE A 698 15.09 -32.77 53.03
CA PHE A 698 15.75 -33.81 52.24
C PHE A 698 15.16 -35.16 52.59
N GLY A 699 14.49 -35.83 51.64
CA GLY A 699 13.83 -37.12 51.90
C GLY A 699 14.81 -38.24 52.21
N GLY A 700 14.37 -39.23 53.03
CA GLY A 700 15.16 -40.44 53.32
C GLY A 700 15.33 -41.32 52.08
N GLY A 701 16.58 -41.56 51.66
CA GLY A 701 16.93 -42.32 50.47
C GLY A 701 17.46 -41.39 49.30
N ASN A 702 17.81 -40.16 49.59
CA ASN A 702 18.22 -39.10 48.70
C ASN A 702 19.47 -39.46 47.89
N THR A 703 19.33 -39.41 46.55
CA THR A 703 20.43 -39.54 45.58
C THR A 703 20.81 -38.20 44.95
N ALA A 704 20.19 -37.09 45.37
CA ALA A 704 20.42 -35.75 44.86
C ALA A 704 21.85 -35.25 45.12
N SER A 705 22.40 -34.57 44.14
CA SER A 705 23.67 -33.84 44.25
C SER A 705 23.39 -32.34 44.43
N PHE A 706 23.86 -31.74 45.53
CA PHE A 706 23.74 -30.30 45.82
C PHE A 706 25.14 -29.71 46.01
N THR A 707 25.75 -29.21 44.92
CA THR A 707 27.19 -28.91 44.88
C THR A 707 27.54 -27.58 44.21
N ASN A 708 28.59 -26.92 44.70
CA ASN A 708 29.17 -25.69 44.12
C ASN A 708 28.17 -24.51 44.02
N ASN A 709 27.09 -24.52 44.78
CA ASN A 709 26.16 -23.40 44.81
C ASN A 709 26.75 -22.26 45.67
N SER A 710 26.39 -21.02 45.36
CA SER A 710 26.89 -19.81 46.01
C SER A 710 25.76 -18.98 46.61
N ALA A 711 25.90 -18.54 47.87
CA ALA A 711 24.97 -17.63 48.53
C ALA A 711 25.72 -16.38 49.01
N ILE A 712 25.41 -15.20 48.47
CA ILE A 712 26.20 -13.99 48.65
C ILE A 712 25.30 -12.83 49.11
N ASP A 713 25.65 -12.16 50.21
CA ASP A 713 25.02 -10.93 50.72
C ASP A 713 23.49 -11.00 50.87
N ASN A 714 22.92 -12.19 51.17
CA ASN A 714 21.50 -12.32 51.43
C ASN A 714 21.14 -11.83 52.85
N ALA A 715 19.97 -11.25 53.03
CA ALA A 715 19.62 -10.56 54.27
C ALA A 715 19.42 -11.49 55.47
N LEU A 716 19.20 -12.81 55.27
CA LEU A 716 19.10 -13.79 56.34
C LEU A 716 20.27 -14.79 56.28
N LYS A 717 20.01 -16.04 55.94
CA LYS A 717 21.06 -17.07 55.86
C LYS A 717 21.56 -17.26 54.44
N GLY A 718 22.79 -17.77 54.31
CA GLY A 718 23.24 -18.30 53.04
C GLY A 718 22.41 -19.52 52.65
N TYR A 719 22.36 -20.47 53.60
CA TYR A 719 21.58 -21.73 53.47
C TYR A 719 20.72 -21.95 54.70
N ASP A 720 19.40 -22.02 54.53
CA ASP A 720 18.43 -22.36 55.59
C ASP A 720 17.85 -23.77 55.37
N VAL A 721 18.56 -24.76 55.82
CA VAL A 721 18.19 -26.19 55.72
C VAL A 721 17.56 -26.66 57.01
N ARG A 722 16.30 -27.07 56.98
CA ARG A 722 15.52 -27.37 58.21
C ARG A 722 15.59 -28.80 58.65
N THR A 723 15.72 -29.79 57.78
CA THR A 723 15.86 -31.23 58.22
C THR A 723 16.57 -32.04 57.10
N GLY A 724 17.52 -32.94 57.52
CA GLY A 724 18.18 -33.93 56.67
C GLY A 724 19.26 -33.36 55.74
N ALA A 725 20.50 -33.69 55.91
CA ALA A 725 21.56 -33.24 55.00
C ALA A 725 21.63 -34.11 53.77
N PRO A 726 21.89 -33.51 52.55
CA PRO A 726 22.15 -34.29 51.35
C PRO A 726 23.38 -35.18 51.53
N GLN A 727 23.33 -36.41 51.02
CA GLN A 727 24.38 -37.42 51.26
C GLN A 727 25.63 -37.27 50.34
N SER A 728 25.59 -36.43 49.32
CA SER A 728 26.72 -36.23 48.43
C SER A 728 26.91 -34.76 48.02
N GLY A 729 28.16 -34.31 47.98
CA GLY A 729 28.54 -32.99 47.53
C GLY A 729 28.47 -31.84 48.53
N VAL A 730 28.10 -32.17 49.79
CA VAL A 730 28.09 -31.23 50.91
C VAL A 730 29.53 -30.79 51.24
N GLY A 731 29.76 -29.48 51.30
CA GLY A 731 31.06 -28.88 51.57
C GLY A 731 31.76 -28.22 50.38
N THR A 732 31.12 -28.27 49.21
CA THR A 732 31.55 -27.46 48.02
C THR A 732 30.69 -26.20 47.83
N ASN A 733 29.56 -26.08 48.53
CA ASN A 733 28.71 -24.90 48.51
C ASN A 733 29.32 -23.76 49.36
N THR A 734 29.20 -22.53 48.94
CA THR A 734 29.84 -21.38 49.58
C THR A 734 28.85 -20.31 50.01
N GLY A 735 29.04 -19.73 51.18
CA GLY A 735 28.29 -18.57 51.70
C GLY A 735 29.24 -17.44 52.08
N SER A 736 28.88 -16.20 51.74
CA SER A 736 29.64 -15.00 52.12
C SER A 736 28.75 -13.77 52.27
N GLY A 737 28.96 -12.95 53.27
CA GLY A 737 28.27 -11.69 53.50
C GLY A 737 26.81 -11.81 53.96
N ASN A 738 26.27 -13.00 54.12
CA ASN A 738 24.89 -13.23 54.61
C ASN A 738 24.82 -12.97 56.14
N ALA A 739 23.62 -12.71 56.69
CA ALA A 739 23.48 -12.50 58.14
C ALA A 739 23.98 -13.70 58.97
N SER A 740 23.88 -14.90 58.43
CA SER A 740 24.61 -16.08 58.90
C SER A 740 25.09 -16.93 57.72
N ASP A 741 26.40 -17.07 57.59
CA ASP A 741 27.01 -17.85 56.50
C ASP A 741 27.15 -19.32 56.96
N ASN A 742 26.30 -20.18 56.46
CA ASN A 742 26.43 -21.61 56.59
C ASN A 742 27.03 -22.16 55.29
N ASN A 743 28.24 -22.70 55.34
CA ASN A 743 28.81 -23.51 54.27
C ASN A 743 28.17 -24.91 54.33
N TYR A 744 27.52 -25.30 53.27
CA TYR A 744 26.82 -26.59 53.19
C TYR A 744 27.48 -27.52 52.19
#